data_8463801021e9428588689efda7dac756
#
_entry.id   8463801021e9428588689efda7dac756
#
_cell.length_a   1.000
_cell.length_b   1.000
_cell.length_c   1.000
_cell.angle_alpha   90.00
_cell.angle_beta   90.00
_cell.angle_gamma   90.00
#
_symmetry.space_group_name_H-M   'P 1'
#
loop_
_entity.id
_entity.type
_entity.pdbx_description
1 polymer ?
#
loop_
_entity_poly.entity_id
_entity_poly.type
_entity_poly.pdbx_seq_one_letter_code
_entity_poly.pdbx_strand_id
1 'polypeptide(L)'
;MKLVILESGAKAKTIKKYLGKGWIVDACNGHVQDLPVNNKAMWAYKDGELPKPPWSWTDEKAERKLLSMMNKASKSSVNEIFIATDPDREGEFIAWRLKEILSDFDSIQRISFNEITKDAVMSAISEPRDIDMDLVNAAIVRRLIDRLVGWRCSKFCKSWKLKSMGRVQTPTLGFIVEKELERDNHVPKEYHSVSVPSNGIEMKVRFHESDDPDAWFDDDGKHYPNRTSDTKFAEKTVGAINSANKLLLIEAKEGTIKRKPKPPFTTDTMLQTANSTLGWSISKTSGVASSLYNSGHITYIRTDSTRTNKKARESIRNHISGKLGKEYLGLGIGESGKKKNNVQDAHEAIRPSEPTIESAGKDVDEKKLYRLIWSRFAASQMSDSVRERRSLKFSCDGVKVPITGTASWRTHDGWENVFSWSIGEVQSKPPEVGFTNGESWIIDSKAEMTVDYTKPPRRFTESSIIQEMKRSEIGRPSTYVSMVKNLEQKKYIEKEGSSLVPTQNGKTLWLDVAPHFNQPVGELFSAEFTAIMEADLDSIEDGLSEAHSKWTEFEQLFRKIHLLALEKRKEKPTVKQIEYLQRILANMSKDEASEIMQDRALDELSGEDVKKILDEISEESKTNIAPSEKQIALIIRVTDRLGLELDDILREMGLTDLSDLTGGKDGSASELIDKLLTMDRNSPATERQVSAIISMIEKLEMPIEQALEAVRTESIDTITKSDASILIGNLKKTINSKRRSKK
;
A
#
# COMPACT_ATOMS: atom_id res chain seq x y z
N MET A 1 18.76 -33.42 -21.56
CA MET A 1 17.49 -32.99 -20.93
C MET A 1 17.38 -31.48 -20.95
N LYS A 2 16.16 -30.89 -20.83
CA LYS A 2 15.94 -29.44 -20.80
C LYS A 2 15.46 -29.03 -19.40
N LEU A 3 15.85 -27.83 -18.94
CA LEU A 3 15.43 -27.26 -17.66
C LEU A 3 14.61 -26.01 -17.89
N VAL A 4 13.44 -25.90 -17.23
CA VAL A 4 12.70 -24.63 -17.13
C VAL A 4 12.76 -24.13 -15.69
N ILE A 5 13.17 -22.87 -15.53
CA ILE A 5 13.25 -22.19 -14.23
C ILE A 5 12.16 -21.13 -14.18
N LEU A 6 11.25 -21.28 -13.23
CA LEU A 6 10.11 -20.38 -12.98
C LEU A 6 10.35 -19.51 -11.75
N GLU A 7 9.56 -18.46 -11.61
CA GLU A 7 9.61 -17.62 -10.41
C GLU A 7 8.99 -18.30 -9.19
N SER A 8 7.90 -19.08 -9.35
CA SER A 8 7.21 -19.72 -8.22
C SER A 8 7.00 -21.23 -8.40
N GLY A 9 7.09 -21.97 -7.29
CA GLY A 9 6.88 -23.42 -7.26
C GLY A 9 5.44 -23.84 -7.61
N ALA A 10 4.46 -22.96 -7.43
CA ALA A 10 3.08 -23.22 -7.82
C ALA A 10 2.93 -23.32 -9.34
N LYS A 11 3.55 -22.41 -10.10
CA LYS A 11 3.62 -22.47 -11.57
C LYS A 11 4.32 -23.73 -12.07
N ALA A 12 5.38 -24.15 -11.37
CA ALA A 12 6.15 -25.32 -11.75
C ALA A 12 5.30 -26.59 -11.81
N LYS A 13 4.35 -26.75 -10.90
CA LYS A 13 3.43 -27.89 -10.89
C LYS A 13 2.51 -27.92 -12.12
N THR A 14 2.03 -26.76 -12.53
CA THR A 14 1.13 -26.63 -13.69
C THR A 14 1.90 -26.87 -14.99
N ILE A 15 3.05 -26.23 -15.17
CA ILE A 15 3.86 -26.31 -16.39
C ILE A 15 4.45 -27.71 -16.58
N LYS A 16 4.83 -28.38 -15.50
CA LYS A 16 5.33 -29.77 -15.58
C LYS A 16 4.33 -30.74 -16.21
N LYS A 17 3.02 -30.50 -16.04
CA LYS A 17 1.98 -31.30 -16.67
C LYS A 17 1.94 -31.11 -18.21
N TYR A 18 2.31 -29.92 -18.69
CA TYR A 18 2.30 -29.59 -20.11
C TYR A 18 3.53 -30.12 -20.86
N LEU A 19 4.71 -30.10 -20.22
CA LEU A 19 5.99 -30.41 -20.86
C LEU A 19 6.32 -31.91 -20.92
N GLY A 20 5.81 -32.72 -19.99
CA GLY A 20 5.98 -34.19 -20.02
C GLY A 20 7.40 -34.67 -19.73
N LYS A 21 7.77 -35.83 -20.35
CA LYS A 21 9.09 -36.47 -20.19
C LYS A 21 10.18 -35.68 -20.90
N GLY A 22 11.40 -35.69 -20.36
CA GLY A 22 12.55 -34.96 -20.96
C GLY A 22 12.78 -33.56 -20.41
N TRP A 23 11.88 -33.07 -19.54
CA TRP A 23 11.95 -31.75 -18.93
C TRP A 23 12.12 -31.83 -17.41
N ILE A 24 13.05 -31.02 -16.89
CA ILE A 24 13.10 -30.66 -15.49
C ILE A 24 12.39 -29.31 -15.35
N VAL A 25 11.45 -29.20 -14.43
CA VAL A 25 10.74 -27.94 -14.13
C VAL A 25 10.95 -27.63 -12.66
N ASP A 26 11.54 -26.48 -12.38
CA ASP A 26 11.83 -26.03 -11.01
C ASP A 26 11.58 -24.52 -10.89
N ALA A 27 11.71 -23.96 -9.69
CA ALA A 27 11.47 -22.55 -9.43
C ALA A 27 12.54 -21.94 -8.52
N CYS A 28 12.91 -20.67 -8.80
CA CYS A 28 13.84 -19.91 -7.95
C CYS A 28 13.17 -19.35 -6.69
N ASN A 29 11.84 -19.24 -6.66
CA ASN A 29 11.02 -18.69 -5.58
C ASN A 29 11.27 -17.19 -5.31
N GLY A 30 11.31 -16.41 -6.38
CA GLY A 30 11.49 -14.96 -6.34
C GLY A 30 12.94 -14.54 -6.57
N HIS A 31 13.32 -13.39 -6.02
CA HIS A 31 14.68 -12.85 -6.19
C HIS A 31 15.74 -13.75 -5.58
N VAL A 32 16.72 -14.14 -6.39
CA VAL A 32 17.88 -14.94 -5.96
C VAL A 32 18.99 -14.08 -5.37
N GLN A 33 19.21 -12.91 -5.98
CA GLN A 33 20.17 -11.91 -5.51
C GLN A 33 19.57 -10.51 -5.54
N ASP A 34 20.04 -9.65 -4.63
CA ASP A 34 19.63 -8.24 -4.53
C ASP A 34 20.81 -7.40 -4.02
N LEU A 35 20.58 -6.09 -3.89
CA LEU A 35 21.56 -5.17 -3.30
C LEU A 35 21.92 -5.62 -1.87
N PRO A 36 23.21 -5.53 -1.46
CA PRO A 36 23.64 -5.90 -0.13
C PRO A 36 22.89 -5.12 0.97
N VAL A 37 22.54 -5.81 2.06
CA VAL A 37 21.80 -5.19 3.17
C VAL A 37 22.62 -4.08 3.86
N ASN A 38 23.94 -4.25 3.93
CA ASN A 38 24.86 -3.39 4.69
C ASN A 38 25.79 -2.56 3.79
N ASN A 39 25.31 -2.06 2.68
CA ASN A 39 26.16 -1.25 1.80
C ASN A 39 26.39 0.16 2.36
N LYS A 40 27.54 0.37 3.02
CA LYS A 40 27.97 1.69 3.50
C LYS A 40 28.41 2.63 2.36
N ALA A 41 28.66 2.08 1.17
CA ALA A 41 29.28 2.78 0.04
C ALA A 41 28.29 3.28 -1.00
N MET A 42 27.02 3.51 -0.66
CA MET A 42 26.03 3.98 -1.63
C MET A 42 26.34 5.32 -2.29
N TRP A 43 27.26 6.08 -1.72
CA TRP A 43 27.79 7.32 -2.31
C TRP A 43 29.12 7.14 -3.06
N ALA A 44 29.69 5.94 -3.05
CA ALA A 44 31.04 5.68 -3.59
C ALA A 44 31.03 5.15 -5.04
N TYR A 45 30.02 5.51 -5.81
CA TYR A 45 29.98 5.16 -7.23
C TYR A 45 30.83 6.12 -8.03
N LYS A 46 31.60 5.59 -8.98
CA LYS A 46 32.40 6.41 -9.89
C LYS A 46 31.49 7.20 -10.83
N ASP A 47 31.83 8.45 -11.04
CA ASP A 47 31.16 9.27 -12.03
C ASP A 47 31.31 8.59 -13.41
N GLY A 48 30.22 8.51 -14.13
CA GLY A 48 30.23 8.02 -15.51
C GLY A 48 29.78 6.58 -15.76
N GLU A 49 29.45 5.79 -14.73
CA GLU A 49 28.95 4.42 -14.91
C GLU A 49 27.72 4.13 -14.07
N LEU A 50 26.77 3.37 -14.61
CA LEU A 50 25.72 2.80 -13.82
C LEU A 50 26.35 1.92 -12.71
N PRO A 51 26.02 2.13 -11.44
CA PRO A 51 26.62 1.37 -10.35
C PRO A 51 26.42 -0.13 -10.58
N LYS A 52 27.52 -0.89 -10.48
CA LYS A 52 27.51 -2.35 -10.46
C LYS A 52 27.70 -2.82 -9.01
N PRO A 53 26.63 -2.86 -8.20
CA PRO A 53 26.75 -3.28 -6.81
C PRO A 53 27.21 -4.73 -6.74
N PRO A 54 27.95 -5.12 -5.71
CA PRO A 54 28.19 -6.54 -5.44
C PRO A 54 26.83 -7.17 -5.08
N TRP A 55 26.27 -7.94 -5.99
CA TRP A 55 25.00 -8.63 -5.76
C TRP A 55 25.17 -9.67 -4.67
N SER A 56 24.26 -9.67 -3.71
CA SER A 56 24.27 -10.61 -2.57
C SER A 56 23.05 -11.52 -2.65
N TRP A 57 23.22 -12.78 -2.25
CA TRP A 57 22.08 -13.68 -2.09
C TRP A 57 21.03 -13.05 -1.16
N THR A 58 19.77 -13.17 -1.52
CA THR A 58 18.66 -12.63 -0.72
C THR A 58 18.60 -13.32 0.65
N ASP A 59 18.81 -14.62 0.67
CA ASP A 59 19.00 -15.42 1.88
C ASP A 59 19.75 -16.75 1.58
N GLU A 60 20.12 -17.47 2.63
CA GLU A 60 20.79 -18.79 2.51
C GLU A 60 19.88 -19.85 1.85
N LYS A 61 18.55 -19.67 1.84
CA LYS A 61 17.62 -20.62 1.21
C LYS A 61 17.63 -20.44 -0.30
N ALA A 62 17.66 -19.21 -0.79
CA ALA A 62 17.76 -18.89 -2.22
C ALA A 62 19.08 -19.47 -2.78
N GLU A 63 20.21 -19.25 -2.09
CA GLU A 63 21.52 -19.82 -2.48
C GLU A 63 21.46 -21.34 -2.57
N ARG A 64 21.07 -22.00 -1.46
CA ARG A 64 20.98 -23.48 -1.40
C ARG A 64 20.04 -24.07 -2.44
N LYS A 65 18.91 -23.40 -2.69
CA LYS A 65 17.92 -23.83 -3.69
C LYS A 65 18.51 -23.80 -5.09
N LEU A 66 19.19 -22.72 -5.45
CA LEU A 66 19.77 -22.58 -6.78
C LEU A 66 20.96 -23.53 -6.97
N LEU A 67 21.85 -23.68 -5.99
CA LEU A 67 22.94 -24.64 -6.05
C LEU A 67 22.44 -26.08 -6.17
N SER A 68 21.36 -26.44 -5.45
CA SER A 68 20.72 -27.75 -5.60
C SER A 68 20.16 -27.96 -7.00
N MET A 69 19.57 -26.93 -7.60
CA MET A 69 19.04 -26.96 -8.96
C MET A 69 20.17 -27.14 -9.99
N MET A 70 21.27 -26.39 -9.86
CA MET A 70 22.46 -26.53 -10.72
C MET A 70 23.04 -27.95 -10.65
N ASN A 71 23.25 -28.49 -9.45
CA ASN A 71 23.74 -29.85 -9.26
C ASN A 71 22.81 -30.90 -9.91
N LYS A 72 21.48 -30.72 -9.81
CA LYS A 72 20.51 -31.58 -10.45
C LYS A 72 20.56 -31.47 -11.99
N ALA A 73 20.70 -30.26 -12.51
CA ALA A 73 20.83 -30.00 -13.93
C ALA A 73 22.09 -30.68 -14.52
N SER A 74 23.24 -30.52 -13.86
CA SER A 74 24.50 -31.14 -14.26
C SER A 74 24.44 -32.66 -14.22
N LYS A 75 23.94 -33.25 -13.15
CA LYS A 75 23.76 -34.72 -13.03
C LYS A 75 22.80 -35.31 -14.09
N SER A 76 21.85 -34.51 -14.57
CA SER A 76 20.87 -34.91 -15.57
C SER A 76 21.29 -34.58 -17.00
N SER A 77 22.53 -34.12 -17.21
CA SER A 77 23.07 -33.70 -18.52
C SER A 77 22.11 -32.74 -19.24
N VAL A 78 21.70 -31.68 -18.52
CA VAL A 78 20.88 -30.60 -19.11
C VAL A 78 21.73 -29.82 -20.10
N ASN A 79 21.23 -29.68 -21.33
CA ASN A 79 21.89 -28.96 -22.42
C ASN A 79 21.21 -27.64 -22.79
N GLU A 80 19.99 -27.43 -22.36
CA GLU A 80 19.25 -26.18 -22.60
C GLU A 80 18.51 -25.77 -21.33
N ILE A 81 18.65 -24.48 -20.96
CA ILE A 81 17.93 -23.87 -19.84
C ILE A 81 17.02 -22.76 -20.35
N PHE A 82 15.75 -22.81 -19.96
CA PHE A 82 14.77 -21.78 -20.25
C PHE A 82 14.40 -21.05 -18.96
N ILE A 83 14.65 -19.75 -18.91
CA ILE A 83 14.26 -18.90 -17.78
C ILE A 83 12.89 -18.32 -18.06
N ALA A 84 11.90 -18.72 -17.27
CA ALA A 84 10.47 -18.41 -17.46
C ALA A 84 9.91 -17.63 -16.24
N THR A 85 10.58 -16.57 -15.83
CA THR A 85 10.11 -15.60 -14.83
C THR A 85 9.00 -14.73 -15.40
N ASP A 86 8.28 -13.99 -14.56
CA ASP A 86 7.13 -13.19 -14.96
C ASP A 86 7.47 -12.17 -16.05
N PRO A 87 6.48 -11.79 -16.88
CA PRO A 87 6.70 -10.88 -18.00
C PRO A 87 6.68 -9.41 -17.56
N ASP A 88 7.32 -9.08 -16.45
CA ASP A 88 7.45 -7.72 -15.94
C ASP A 88 8.91 -7.35 -15.67
N ARG A 89 9.15 -6.08 -15.35
CA ARG A 89 10.47 -5.52 -15.02
C ARG A 89 11.20 -6.32 -13.93
N GLU A 90 10.47 -6.79 -12.91
CA GLU A 90 11.04 -7.58 -11.82
C GLU A 90 11.44 -8.99 -12.28
N GLY A 91 10.58 -9.63 -13.08
CA GLY A 91 10.88 -10.93 -13.66
C GLY A 91 12.06 -10.89 -14.63
N GLU A 92 12.25 -9.80 -15.39
CA GLU A 92 13.40 -9.62 -16.27
C GLU A 92 14.70 -9.45 -15.48
N PHE A 93 14.67 -8.69 -14.38
CA PHE A 93 15.81 -8.59 -13.46
C PHE A 93 16.17 -9.95 -12.85
N ILE A 94 15.18 -10.73 -12.42
CA ILE A 94 15.43 -12.10 -11.91
C ILE A 94 16.05 -12.97 -12.99
N ALA A 95 15.53 -12.90 -14.21
CA ALA A 95 16.07 -13.66 -15.34
C ALA A 95 17.53 -13.31 -15.64
N TRP A 96 17.87 -12.03 -15.64
CA TRP A 96 19.23 -11.56 -15.81
C TRP A 96 20.17 -12.10 -14.73
N ARG A 97 19.76 -12.02 -13.43
CA ARG A 97 20.57 -12.57 -12.34
C ARG A 97 20.74 -14.08 -12.44
N LEU A 98 19.70 -14.81 -12.83
CA LEU A 98 19.80 -16.25 -13.08
C LEU A 98 20.77 -16.57 -14.22
N LYS A 99 20.71 -15.83 -15.35
CA LYS A 99 21.61 -16.02 -16.48
C LYS A 99 23.07 -15.84 -16.07
N GLU A 100 23.39 -14.80 -15.28
CA GLU A 100 24.74 -14.55 -14.77
C GLU A 100 25.24 -15.69 -13.85
N ILE A 101 24.37 -16.20 -12.96
CA ILE A 101 24.74 -17.27 -12.03
C ILE A 101 24.91 -18.62 -12.72
N LEU A 102 24.15 -18.84 -13.79
CA LEU A 102 24.13 -20.09 -14.57
C LEU A 102 25.10 -20.06 -15.75
N SER A 103 26.02 -19.10 -15.84
CA SER A 103 26.93 -18.88 -16.97
C SER A 103 27.78 -20.08 -17.38
N ASP A 104 27.93 -21.10 -16.50
CA ASP A 104 28.62 -22.35 -16.81
C ASP A 104 27.85 -23.29 -17.76
N PHE A 105 26.59 -22.98 -18.10
CA PHE A 105 25.76 -23.75 -19.03
C PHE A 105 25.76 -23.11 -20.41
N ASP A 106 25.93 -23.93 -21.47
CA ASP A 106 26.12 -23.45 -22.84
C ASP A 106 24.91 -22.72 -23.46
N SER A 107 23.69 -23.14 -23.09
CA SER A 107 22.46 -22.60 -23.69
C SER A 107 21.46 -22.15 -22.62
N ILE A 108 21.33 -20.83 -22.47
CA ILE A 108 20.39 -20.20 -21.54
C ILE A 108 19.52 -19.21 -22.32
N GLN A 109 18.24 -19.46 -22.36
CA GLN A 109 17.27 -18.68 -23.14
C GLN A 109 16.17 -18.11 -22.24
N ARG A 110 15.65 -16.94 -22.59
CA ARG A 110 14.53 -16.29 -21.91
C ARG A 110 13.24 -16.64 -22.65
N ILE A 111 12.21 -17.07 -21.88
CA ILE A 111 10.84 -17.22 -22.38
C ILE A 111 9.87 -16.47 -21.47
N SER A 112 8.82 -15.91 -22.03
CA SER A 112 7.77 -15.21 -21.26
C SER A 112 6.40 -15.52 -21.85
N PHE A 113 5.39 -15.55 -20.98
CA PHE A 113 4.00 -15.79 -21.35
C PHE A 113 3.07 -15.07 -20.36
N ASN A 114 1.96 -14.53 -20.89
CA ASN A 114 0.96 -13.81 -20.10
C ASN A 114 -0.09 -14.74 -19.46
N GLU A 115 -0.18 -15.98 -19.90
CA GLU A 115 -1.09 -16.99 -19.37
C GLU A 115 -0.42 -18.36 -19.29
N ILE A 116 -0.79 -19.15 -18.29
CA ILE A 116 -0.23 -20.50 -18.10
C ILE A 116 -1.17 -21.52 -18.74
N THR A 117 -1.25 -21.48 -20.07
CA THR A 117 -1.90 -22.49 -20.90
C THR A 117 -0.85 -23.34 -21.61
N LYS A 118 -1.23 -24.55 -22.05
CA LYS A 118 -0.30 -25.43 -22.79
C LYS A 118 0.20 -24.75 -24.06
N ASP A 119 -0.70 -24.13 -24.80
CA ASP A 119 -0.35 -23.48 -26.08
C ASP A 119 0.58 -22.29 -25.88
N ALA A 120 0.30 -21.42 -24.88
CA ALA A 120 1.15 -20.29 -24.57
C ALA A 120 2.55 -20.72 -24.13
N VAL A 121 2.66 -21.74 -23.29
CA VAL A 121 3.97 -22.26 -22.82
C VAL A 121 4.74 -22.90 -23.96
N MET A 122 4.10 -23.71 -24.82
CA MET A 122 4.76 -24.35 -25.95
C MET A 122 5.20 -23.33 -27.01
N SER A 123 4.37 -22.32 -27.30
CA SER A 123 4.74 -21.21 -28.19
C SER A 123 5.95 -20.44 -27.67
N ALA A 124 5.97 -20.10 -26.38
CA ALA A 124 7.11 -19.41 -25.78
C ALA A 124 8.41 -20.22 -25.82
N ILE A 125 8.33 -21.55 -25.72
CA ILE A 125 9.49 -22.43 -25.85
C ILE A 125 9.99 -22.52 -27.29
N SER A 126 9.09 -22.46 -28.27
CA SER A 126 9.46 -22.49 -29.70
C SER A 126 10.02 -21.17 -30.19
N GLU A 127 9.72 -20.06 -29.51
CA GLU A 127 10.13 -18.71 -29.86
C GLU A 127 10.80 -18.02 -28.65
N PRO A 128 11.96 -18.53 -28.18
CA PRO A 128 12.70 -17.90 -27.08
C PRO A 128 13.26 -16.55 -27.53
N ARG A 129 13.49 -15.68 -26.53
CA ARG A 129 14.08 -14.37 -26.77
C ARG A 129 15.32 -14.12 -25.90
N ASP A 130 16.05 -13.09 -26.19
CA ASP A 130 17.08 -12.58 -25.29
C ASP A 130 16.48 -11.85 -24.09
N ILE A 131 17.31 -11.64 -23.08
CA ILE A 131 16.97 -10.78 -21.94
C ILE A 131 16.91 -9.34 -22.44
N ASP A 132 15.84 -8.66 -22.10
CA ASP A 132 15.65 -7.25 -22.37
C ASP A 132 16.46 -6.42 -21.38
N MET A 133 17.57 -5.85 -21.84
CA MET A 133 18.47 -5.09 -21.00
C MET A 133 17.94 -3.72 -20.63
N ASP A 134 17.00 -3.15 -21.37
CA ASP A 134 16.36 -1.88 -21.01
C ASP A 134 15.42 -2.07 -19.80
N LEU A 135 14.64 -3.15 -19.80
CA LEU A 135 13.87 -3.58 -18.63
C LEU A 135 14.77 -3.86 -17.41
N VAL A 136 15.89 -4.55 -17.60
CA VAL A 136 16.87 -4.84 -16.53
C VAL A 136 17.46 -3.54 -15.98
N ASN A 137 17.88 -2.64 -16.86
CA ASN A 137 18.46 -1.35 -16.47
C ASN A 137 17.46 -0.47 -15.72
N ALA A 138 16.20 -0.41 -16.16
CA ALA A 138 15.13 0.26 -15.44
C ALA A 138 14.92 -0.32 -14.05
N ALA A 139 14.94 -1.66 -13.91
CA ALA A 139 14.85 -2.33 -12.62
C ALA A 139 16.05 -2.02 -11.70
N ILE A 140 17.27 -1.97 -12.22
CA ILE A 140 18.49 -1.61 -11.50
C ILE A 140 18.39 -0.17 -10.98
N VAL A 141 18.08 0.79 -11.87
CA VAL A 141 17.96 2.22 -11.51
C VAL A 141 16.89 2.38 -10.41
N ARG A 142 15.73 1.77 -10.57
CA ARG A 142 14.68 1.79 -9.54
C ARG A 142 15.19 1.28 -8.19
N ARG A 143 15.89 0.15 -8.15
CA ARG A 143 16.43 -0.43 -6.92
C ARG A 143 17.45 0.47 -6.25
N LEU A 144 18.32 1.09 -7.04
CA LEU A 144 19.32 2.03 -6.55
C LEU A 144 18.66 3.27 -5.94
N ILE A 145 17.69 3.87 -6.63
CA ILE A 145 16.92 5.01 -6.16
C ILE A 145 16.16 4.67 -4.87
N ASP A 146 15.37 3.61 -4.88
CA ASP A 146 14.56 3.22 -3.73
C ASP A 146 15.44 2.86 -2.52
N ARG A 147 16.62 2.28 -2.74
CA ARG A 147 17.60 1.99 -1.68
C ARG A 147 18.23 3.27 -1.14
N LEU A 148 18.63 4.19 -2.00
CA LEU A 148 19.28 5.45 -1.62
C LEU A 148 18.32 6.33 -0.80
N VAL A 149 17.12 6.59 -1.33
CA VAL A 149 16.07 7.35 -0.65
C VAL A 149 15.66 6.64 0.64
N GLY A 150 15.31 5.36 0.53
CA GLY A 150 14.83 4.58 1.67
C GLY A 150 15.83 4.55 2.82
N TRP A 151 17.11 4.39 2.56
CA TRP A 151 18.13 4.38 3.61
C TRP A 151 18.38 5.76 4.21
N ARG A 152 18.69 6.77 3.36
CA ARG A 152 19.07 8.11 3.83
C ARG A 152 17.93 8.80 4.55
N CYS A 153 16.75 8.81 3.97
CA CYS A 153 15.59 9.45 4.57
C CYS A 153 15.08 8.67 5.79
N SER A 154 15.15 7.33 5.80
CA SER A 154 14.80 6.57 7.00
C SER A 154 15.79 6.79 8.16
N LYS A 155 17.08 7.00 7.87
CA LYS A 155 18.05 7.41 8.90
C LYS A 155 17.75 8.81 9.42
N PHE A 156 17.33 9.71 8.53
CA PHE A 156 16.94 11.07 8.88
C PHE A 156 15.76 11.10 9.85
N CYS A 157 14.67 10.37 9.54
CA CYS A 157 13.45 10.39 10.34
C CYS A 157 13.56 9.68 11.72
N LYS A 158 14.67 8.98 12.01
CA LYS A 158 14.91 8.36 13.33
C LYS A 158 14.98 9.37 14.47
N SER A 159 15.36 10.63 14.21
CA SER A 159 15.35 11.69 15.22
C SER A 159 13.95 12.00 15.74
N TRP A 160 12.91 11.74 14.95
CA TRP A 160 11.50 11.82 15.35
C TRP A 160 10.94 10.47 15.86
N LYS A 161 11.81 9.50 16.17
CA LYS A 161 11.43 8.14 16.59
C LYS A 161 10.61 7.37 15.54
N LEU A 162 10.61 7.82 14.26
CA LEU A 162 9.89 7.21 13.16
C LEU A 162 10.69 6.06 12.53
N LYS A 163 9.99 5.14 11.85
CA LYS A 163 10.59 3.91 11.35
C LYS A 163 11.28 4.09 10.00
N SER A 164 10.62 4.70 9.04
CA SER A 164 11.15 4.82 7.68
C SER A 164 10.37 5.80 6.81
N MET A 165 11.04 6.27 5.77
CA MET A 165 10.49 7.03 4.65
C MET A 165 10.78 6.31 3.34
N GLY A 166 10.01 6.59 2.30
CA GLY A 166 10.22 6.01 0.97
C GLY A 166 9.54 6.81 -0.11
N ARG A 167 10.09 6.75 -1.32
CA ARG A 167 9.71 7.58 -2.47
C ARG A 167 8.21 7.48 -2.81
N VAL A 168 7.63 6.29 -2.84
CA VAL A 168 6.20 6.09 -3.11
C VAL A 168 5.39 6.08 -1.82
N GLN A 169 5.93 5.49 -0.76
CA GLN A 169 5.24 5.35 0.53
C GLN A 169 4.89 6.69 1.17
N THR A 170 5.82 7.66 1.17
CA THR A 170 5.61 8.94 1.86
C THR A 170 4.57 9.81 1.15
N PRO A 171 4.57 9.99 -0.19
CA PRO A 171 3.49 10.69 -0.88
C PRO A 171 2.12 9.98 -0.74
N THR A 172 2.08 8.65 -0.74
CA THR A 172 0.82 7.91 -0.49
C THR A 172 0.26 8.23 0.90
N LEU A 173 1.12 8.34 1.92
CA LEU A 173 0.71 8.80 3.25
C LEU A 173 0.23 10.25 3.21
N GLY A 174 0.87 11.10 2.42
CA GLY A 174 0.49 12.50 2.23
C GLY A 174 -0.96 12.66 1.84
N PHE A 175 -1.44 11.92 0.84
CA PHE A 175 -2.86 11.96 0.44
C PHE A 175 -3.81 11.67 1.61
N ILE A 176 -3.45 10.68 2.46
CA ILE A 176 -4.29 10.29 3.58
C ILE A 176 -4.29 11.38 4.67
N VAL A 177 -3.12 11.98 4.94
CA VAL A 177 -2.99 13.07 5.94
C VAL A 177 -3.69 14.33 5.48
N GLU A 178 -3.46 14.75 4.22
CA GLU A 178 -4.12 15.93 3.64
C GLU A 178 -5.64 15.79 3.66
N LYS A 179 -6.14 14.59 3.31
CA LYS A 179 -7.58 14.31 3.36
C LYS A 179 -8.14 14.41 4.79
N GLU A 180 -7.38 14.00 5.80
CA GLU A 180 -7.81 14.16 7.19
C GLU A 180 -7.79 15.63 7.62
N LEU A 181 -6.81 16.43 7.18
CA LEU A 181 -6.80 17.88 7.42
C LEU A 181 -7.97 18.60 6.74
N GLU A 182 -8.31 18.25 5.49
CA GLU A 182 -9.52 18.76 4.82
C GLU A 182 -10.78 18.46 5.64
N ARG A 183 -10.84 17.28 6.24
CA ARG A 183 -11.98 16.86 7.07
C ARG A 183 -12.03 17.62 8.41
N ASP A 184 -10.88 17.75 9.07
CA ASP A 184 -10.77 18.44 10.35
C ASP A 184 -11.10 19.94 10.21
N ASN A 185 -10.82 20.54 9.04
CA ASN A 185 -11.12 21.94 8.72
C ASN A 185 -12.53 22.17 8.15
N HIS A 186 -13.29 21.10 7.88
CA HIS A 186 -14.63 21.24 7.30
C HIS A 186 -15.62 21.87 8.28
N VAL A 187 -16.24 22.97 7.88
CA VAL A 187 -17.32 23.62 8.61
C VAL A 187 -18.67 23.18 8.02
N PRO A 188 -19.53 22.48 8.78
CA PRO A 188 -20.82 22.04 8.27
C PRO A 188 -21.70 23.23 7.88
N LYS A 189 -22.20 23.26 6.64
CA LYS A 189 -23.10 24.27 6.11
C LYS A 189 -24.51 23.68 6.06
N GLU A 190 -25.46 24.33 6.74
CA GLU A 190 -26.85 23.91 6.79
C GLU A 190 -27.59 24.16 5.46
N TYR A 191 -28.48 23.25 5.12
CA TYR A 191 -29.42 23.43 4.01
C TYR A 191 -30.72 22.67 4.26
N HIS A 192 -31.78 23.15 3.63
CA HIS A 192 -33.09 22.52 3.63
C HIS A 192 -33.38 21.95 2.23
N SER A 193 -34.01 20.78 2.21
CA SER A 193 -34.55 20.19 0.98
C SER A 193 -35.96 19.67 1.23
N VAL A 194 -36.79 19.63 0.18
CA VAL A 194 -38.15 19.16 0.26
C VAL A 194 -38.38 18.02 -0.71
N SER A 195 -38.81 16.88 -0.17
CA SER A 195 -39.20 15.69 -0.91
C SER A 195 -40.70 15.56 -1.02
N VAL A 196 -41.16 15.17 -2.20
CA VAL A 196 -42.58 15.01 -2.52
C VAL A 196 -42.79 13.65 -3.19
N PRO A 197 -43.25 12.62 -2.45
CA PRO A 197 -43.53 11.31 -3.03
C PRO A 197 -44.85 11.30 -3.77
N SER A 198 -44.87 10.83 -5.02
CA SER A 198 -46.07 10.62 -5.80
C SER A 198 -45.89 9.51 -6.82
N ASN A 199 -46.82 8.57 -6.88
CA ASN A 199 -46.82 7.40 -7.75
C ASN A 199 -45.53 6.57 -7.64
N GLY A 200 -45.05 6.42 -6.40
CA GLY A 200 -43.81 5.67 -6.13
C GLY A 200 -42.54 6.39 -6.60
N ILE A 201 -42.61 7.64 -7.04
CA ILE A 201 -41.47 8.46 -7.48
C ILE A 201 -41.21 9.54 -6.43
N GLU A 202 -39.99 9.60 -5.93
CA GLU A 202 -39.55 10.70 -5.06
C GLU A 202 -39.18 11.92 -5.91
N MET A 203 -39.92 12.98 -5.75
CA MET A 203 -39.66 14.23 -6.42
C MET A 203 -39.06 15.26 -5.44
N LYS A 204 -38.38 16.26 -5.97
CA LYS A 204 -37.74 17.32 -5.19
C LYS A 204 -38.16 18.71 -5.68
N VAL A 205 -38.37 19.57 -4.72
CA VAL A 205 -38.58 20.99 -5.00
C VAL A 205 -37.27 21.58 -5.52
N ARG A 206 -37.36 22.36 -6.59
CA ARG A 206 -36.23 23.09 -7.17
C ARG A 206 -36.34 24.56 -6.74
N PHE A 207 -35.66 24.94 -5.68
CA PHE A 207 -35.79 26.23 -5.03
C PHE A 207 -35.20 27.38 -5.87
N HIS A 208 -34.00 27.19 -6.42
CA HIS A 208 -33.26 28.26 -7.07
C HIS A 208 -32.56 27.74 -8.34
N GLU A 209 -32.45 28.61 -9.34
CA GLU A 209 -31.54 28.41 -10.47
C GLU A 209 -30.16 28.96 -10.13
N SER A 210 -29.15 28.64 -10.94
CA SER A 210 -27.74 28.98 -10.63
C SER A 210 -27.41 30.46 -10.64
N ASP A 211 -28.24 31.28 -11.28
CA ASP A 211 -28.13 32.74 -11.40
C ASP A 211 -28.96 33.48 -10.34
N ASP A 212 -29.70 32.74 -9.51
CA ASP A 212 -30.49 33.33 -8.43
C ASP A 212 -29.52 33.76 -7.28
N PRO A 213 -29.69 35.00 -6.74
CA PRO A 213 -28.88 35.48 -5.62
C PRO A 213 -28.93 34.59 -4.37
N ASP A 214 -30.05 33.90 -4.16
CA ASP A 214 -30.26 33.00 -3.02
C ASP A 214 -29.91 31.52 -3.34
N ALA A 215 -29.27 31.27 -4.51
CA ALA A 215 -28.87 29.92 -4.92
C ALA A 215 -27.89 29.29 -3.94
N TRP A 216 -28.12 28.01 -3.62
CA TRP A 216 -27.28 27.28 -2.70
C TRP A 216 -26.12 26.61 -3.44
N PHE A 217 -24.88 26.88 -2.98
CA PHE A 217 -23.66 26.28 -3.48
C PHE A 217 -22.92 25.58 -2.36
N ASP A 218 -22.26 24.46 -2.66
CA ASP A 218 -21.29 23.85 -1.73
C ASP A 218 -19.96 24.64 -1.72
N ASP A 219 -19.00 24.16 -0.91
CA ASP A 219 -17.70 24.80 -0.74
C ASP A 219 -16.84 24.74 -2.02
N ASP A 220 -17.13 23.78 -2.91
CA ASP A 220 -16.48 23.64 -4.23
C ASP A 220 -17.15 24.51 -5.32
N GLY A 221 -18.13 25.32 -4.95
CA GLY A 221 -18.87 26.18 -5.86
C GLY A 221 -19.88 25.45 -6.75
N LYS A 222 -20.25 24.22 -6.40
CA LYS A 222 -21.25 23.45 -7.14
C LYS A 222 -22.65 23.83 -6.70
N HIS A 223 -23.49 24.22 -7.68
CA HIS A 223 -24.88 24.54 -7.46
C HIS A 223 -25.75 23.29 -7.21
N TYR A 224 -26.65 23.41 -6.23
CA TYR A 224 -27.64 22.38 -5.89
C TYR A 224 -29.07 23.02 -5.90
N PRO A 225 -29.82 22.93 -7.01
CA PRO A 225 -31.08 23.62 -7.18
C PRO A 225 -32.18 23.17 -6.20
N ASN A 226 -32.04 21.99 -5.60
CA ASN A 226 -33.00 21.45 -4.65
C ASN A 226 -32.65 21.77 -3.17
N ARG A 227 -31.69 22.68 -2.95
CA ARG A 227 -31.28 23.11 -1.60
C ARG A 227 -31.54 24.60 -1.44
N THR A 228 -31.90 25.00 -0.22
CA THR A 228 -32.02 26.39 0.18
C THR A 228 -31.54 26.59 1.60
N SER A 229 -31.05 27.78 1.93
CA SER A 229 -30.75 28.20 3.31
C SER A 229 -31.96 28.91 3.94
N ASP A 230 -33.00 29.23 3.19
CA ASP A 230 -34.22 29.89 3.69
C ASP A 230 -35.20 28.85 4.25
N THR A 231 -35.18 28.68 5.58
CA THR A 231 -36.09 27.80 6.33
C THR A 231 -37.56 28.17 6.09
N LYS A 232 -37.89 29.49 6.12
CA LYS A 232 -39.26 29.94 5.99
C LYS A 232 -39.83 29.66 4.61
N PHE A 233 -38.98 29.83 3.57
CA PHE A 233 -39.36 29.48 2.21
C PHE A 233 -39.62 27.98 2.07
N ALA A 234 -38.77 27.15 2.64
CA ALA A 234 -38.94 25.69 2.62
C ALA A 234 -40.22 25.26 3.37
N GLU A 235 -40.49 25.78 4.60
CA GLU A 235 -41.68 25.49 5.39
C GLU A 235 -42.97 25.91 4.69
N LYS A 236 -42.97 27.12 4.14
CA LYS A 236 -44.11 27.63 3.37
C LYS A 236 -44.40 26.76 2.13
N THR A 237 -43.33 26.30 1.47
CA THR A 237 -43.44 25.43 0.29
C THR A 237 -44.05 24.09 0.66
N VAL A 238 -43.61 23.46 1.76
CA VAL A 238 -44.18 22.21 2.27
C VAL A 238 -45.64 22.38 2.65
N GLY A 239 -45.98 23.46 3.36
CA GLY A 239 -47.36 23.75 3.74
C GLY A 239 -48.29 23.88 2.54
N ALA A 240 -47.84 24.59 1.49
CA ALA A 240 -48.64 24.76 0.24
C ALA A 240 -48.80 23.41 -0.48
N ILE A 241 -47.74 22.61 -0.61
CA ILE A 241 -47.79 21.30 -1.25
C ILE A 241 -48.76 20.37 -0.54
N ASN A 242 -48.69 20.31 0.78
CA ASN A 242 -49.54 19.44 1.61
C ASN A 242 -51.00 19.89 1.59
N SER A 243 -51.25 21.21 1.45
CA SER A 243 -52.61 21.75 1.31
C SER A 243 -53.23 21.46 -0.07
N ALA A 244 -52.43 21.53 -1.12
CA ALA A 244 -52.87 21.23 -2.48
C ALA A 244 -53.11 19.74 -2.72
N ASN A 245 -52.31 18.89 -2.09
CA ASN A 245 -52.33 17.40 -2.13
C ASN A 245 -52.30 16.80 -3.56
N LYS A 246 -51.94 17.62 -4.56
CA LYS A 246 -51.83 17.20 -5.96
C LYS A 246 -50.78 18.01 -6.70
N LEU A 247 -50.19 17.36 -7.71
CA LEU A 247 -49.23 17.95 -8.61
C LEU A 247 -49.78 17.95 -10.04
N LEU A 248 -49.55 19.00 -10.80
CA LEU A 248 -49.91 19.08 -12.20
C LEU A 248 -48.66 18.87 -13.06
N LEU A 249 -48.63 17.86 -13.88
CA LEU A 249 -47.51 17.56 -14.80
C LEU A 249 -47.49 18.62 -15.90
N ILE A 250 -46.47 19.47 -15.91
CA ILE A 250 -46.32 20.52 -16.94
C ILE A 250 -45.37 20.12 -18.06
N GLU A 251 -44.42 19.21 -17.77
CA GLU A 251 -43.47 18.71 -18.77
C GLU A 251 -43.01 17.30 -18.44
N ALA A 252 -43.06 16.41 -19.43
CA ALA A 252 -42.47 15.09 -19.39
C ALA A 252 -41.52 14.89 -20.58
N LYS A 253 -40.21 15.00 -20.36
CA LYS A 253 -39.21 14.79 -21.40
C LYS A 253 -38.84 13.34 -21.49
N GLU A 254 -38.99 12.76 -22.66
CA GLU A 254 -38.49 11.41 -22.96
C GLU A 254 -37.00 11.42 -23.19
N GLY A 255 -36.36 10.34 -22.79
CA GLY A 255 -34.92 10.10 -23.02
C GLY A 255 -34.56 8.66 -22.87
N THR A 256 -33.44 8.29 -23.47
CA THR A 256 -32.85 6.95 -23.36
C THR A 256 -31.49 7.09 -22.79
N ILE A 257 -31.19 6.27 -21.77
CA ILE A 257 -29.85 6.17 -21.14
C ILE A 257 -29.23 4.87 -21.58
N LYS A 258 -28.08 4.95 -22.27
CA LYS A 258 -27.24 3.82 -22.61
C LYS A 258 -26.07 3.76 -21.63
N ARG A 259 -25.97 2.68 -20.88
CA ARG A 259 -24.84 2.42 -19.97
C ARG A 259 -23.88 1.46 -20.64
N LYS A 260 -22.70 1.95 -20.97
CA LYS A 260 -21.64 1.15 -21.60
C LYS A 260 -21.01 0.20 -20.60
N PRO A 261 -20.57 -1.01 -21.04
CA PRO A 261 -19.75 -1.89 -20.21
C PRO A 261 -18.40 -1.22 -19.92
N LYS A 262 -17.82 -1.61 -18.79
CA LYS A 262 -16.47 -1.18 -18.43
C LYS A 262 -15.43 -2.10 -19.09
N PRO A 263 -14.18 -1.64 -19.33
CA PRO A 263 -13.11 -2.48 -19.87
C PRO A 263 -12.82 -3.72 -19.00
N PRO A 264 -12.14 -4.73 -19.54
CA PRO A 264 -11.57 -5.83 -18.76
C PRO A 264 -10.70 -5.31 -17.62
N PHE A 265 -10.45 -6.10 -16.60
CA PHE A 265 -9.70 -5.66 -15.43
C PHE A 265 -8.24 -5.37 -15.71
N THR A 266 -7.78 -4.27 -15.15
CA THR A 266 -6.40 -3.98 -14.79
C THR A 266 -6.19 -4.31 -13.31
N THR A 267 -4.94 -4.34 -12.82
CA THR A 267 -4.64 -4.62 -11.40
C THR A 267 -5.44 -3.73 -10.46
N ASP A 268 -5.40 -2.42 -10.69
CA ASP A 268 -6.09 -1.44 -9.85
C ASP A 268 -7.62 -1.63 -9.88
N THR A 269 -8.21 -1.81 -11.07
CA THR A 269 -9.67 -1.95 -11.19
C THR A 269 -10.18 -3.28 -10.63
N MET A 270 -9.39 -4.34 -10.68
CA MET A 270 -9.70 -5.61 -10.02
C MET A 270 -9.69 -5.46 -8.50
N LEU A 271 -8.63 -4.86 -7.94
CA LEU A 271 -8.50 -4.63 -6.49
C LEU A 271 -9.66 -3.77 -5.97
N GLN A 272 -9.98 -2.68 -6.67
CA GLN A 272 -11.08 -1.78 -6.32
C GLN A 272 -12.44 -2.47 -6.38
N THR A 273 -12.70 -3.21 -7.46
CA THR A 273 -13.99 -3.88 -7.62
C THR A 273 -14.17 -5.00 -6.59
N ALA A 274 -13.14 -5.79 -6.33
CA ALA A 274 -13.22 -6.83 -5.29
C ALA A 274 -13.39 -6.23 -3.89
N ASN A 275 -12.74 -5.10 -3.59
CA ASN A 275 -12.95 -4.38 -2.33
C ASN A 275 -14.39 -3.89 -2.17
N SER A 276 -14.96 -3.25 -3.21
CA SER A 276 -16.32 -2.68 -3.15
C SER A 276 -17.43 -3.73 -3.23
N THR A 277 -17.22 -4.85 -3.93
CA THR A 277 -18.27 -5.86 -4.17
C THR A 277 -18.20 -7.07 -3.26
N LEU A 278 -16.98 -7.52 -2.91
CA LEU A 278 -16.76 -8.70 -2.07
C LEU A 278 -16.38 -8.31 -0.63
N GLY A 279 -16.13 -7.02 -0.35
CA GLY A 279 -15.65 -6.55 0.94
C GLY A 279 -14.24 -7.02 1.28
N TRP A 280 -13.42 -7.38 0.28
CA TRP A 280 -12.08 -7.93 0.51
C TRP A 280 -11.03 -6.83 0.61
N SER A 281 -10.02 -7.07 1.46
CA SER A 281 -8.83 -6.24 1.44
C SER A 281 -8.06 -6.41 0.13
N ILE A 282 -7.33 -5.38 -0.28
CA ILE A 282 -6.47 -5.44 -1.46
C ILE A 282 -5.41 -6.54 -1.36
N SER A 283 -4.89 -6.79 -0.15
CA SER A 283 -3.94 -7.89 0.10
C SER A 283 -4.56 -9.27 -0.11
N LYS A 284 -5.79 -9.50 0.37
CA LYS A 284 -6.51 -10.75 0.13
C LYS A 284 -6.77 -10.95 -1.36
N THR A 285 -7.29 -9.93 -2.03
CA THR A 285 -7.58 -9.97 -3.47
C THR A 285 -6.34 -10.30 -4.28
N SER A 286 -5.21 -9.63 -4.01
CA SER A 286 -3.93 -9.89 -4.68
C SER A 286 -3.43 -11.31 -4.45
N GLY A 287 -3.55 -11.84 -3.22
CA GLY A 287 -3.15 -13.21 -2.89
C GLY A 287 -3.97 -14.27 -3.64
N VAL A 288 -5.30 -14.10 -3.67
CA VAL A 288 -6.20 -15.00 -4.39
C VAL A 288 -5.99 -14.92 -5.90
N ALA A 289 -5.80 -13.71 -6.45
CA ALA A 289 -5.50 -13.52 -7.86
C ALA A 289 -4.16 -14.19 -8.25
N SER A 290 -3.13 -14.07 -7.41
CA SER A 290 -1.85 -14.78 -7.61
C SER A 290 -2.02 -16.28 -7.63
N SER A 291 -2.88 -16.84 -6.77
CA SER A 291 -3.19 -18.28 -6.77
C SER A 291 -3.89 -18.72 -8.05
N LEU A 292 -4.89 -17.97 -8.52
CA LEU A 292 -5.59 -18.23 -9.78
C LEU A 292 -4.64 -18.18 -10.99
N TYR A 293 -3.76 -17.18 -11.06
CA TYR A 293 -2.75 -17.07 -12.11
C TYR A 293 -1.79 -18.26 -12.08
N ASN A 294 -1.21 -18.55 -10.91
CA ASN A 294 -0.27 -19.67 -10.76
C ASN A 294 -0.89 -21.05 -11.13
N SER A 295 -2.20 -21.17 -10.97
CA SER A 295 -2.96 -22.36 -11.34
C SER A 295 -3.37 -22.38 -12.82
N GLY A 296 -3.11 -21.32 -13.58
CA GLY A 296 -3.41 -21.20 -14.99
C GLY A 296 -4.87 -20.83 -15.31
N HIS A 297 -5.62 -20.34 -14.32
CA HIS A 297 -7.02 -19.98 -14.53
C HIS A 297 -7.23 -18.60 -15.12
N ILE A 298 -6.33 -17.67 -14.88
CA ILE A 298 -6.39 -16.29 -15.37
C ILE A 298 -5.04 -15.85 -15.95
N THR A 299 -5.06 -14.78 -16.72
CA THR A 299 -3.85 -14.09 -17.23
C THR A 299 -3.06 -13.43 -16.11
N TYR A 300 -1.87 -12.92 -16.45
CA TYR A 300 -0.99 -12.22 -15.52
C TYR A 300 -1.67 -11.04 -14.83
N ILE A 301 -1.46 -10.92 -13.52
CA ILE A 301 -2.25 -10.03 -12.66
C ILE A 301 -1.67 -8.63 -12.47
N ARG A 302 -0.40 -8.41 -12.83
CA ARG A 302 0.26 -7.10 -12.72
C ARG A 302 0.24 -6.41 -14.07
N THR A 303 -0.85 -5.74 -14.39
CA THR A 303 -1.07 -5.07 -15.67
C THR A 303 -1.92 -3.81 -15.50
N ASP A 304 -1.61 -2.81 -16.27
CA ASP A 304 -2.41 -1.60 -16.49
C ASP A 304 -3.12 -1.61 -17.86
N SER A 305 -2.88 -2.65 -18.66
CA SER A 305 -3.46 -2.83 -19.98
C SER A 305 -4.90 -3.35 -19.91
N THR A 306 -5.77 -2.81 -20.75
CA THR A 306 -7.14 -3.32 -20.98
C THR A 306 -7.27 -4.14 -22.26
N ARG A 307 -6.16 -4.36 -22.98
CA ARG A 307 -6.15 -5.15 -24.23
C ARG A 307 -6.32 -6.63 -23.93
N THR A 308 -6.87 -7.34 -24.87
CA THR A 308 -7.11 -8.77 -24.76
C THR A 308 -6.81 -9.49 -26.06
N ASN A 309 -6.40 -10.74 -25.95
CA ASN A 309 -6.09 -11.61 -27.08
C ASN A 309 -7.34 -11.79 -27.98
N LYS A 310 -7.14 -11.76 -29.30
CA LYS A 310 -8.22 -11.92 -30.29
C LYS A 310 -8.96 -13.23 -30.14
N LYS A 311 -8.24 -14.36 -29.97
CA LYS A 311 -8.85 -15.68 -29.79
C LYS A 311 -9.72 -15.73 -28.52
N ALA A 312 -9.27 -15.11 -27.44
CA ALA A 312 -10.05 -15.04 -26.20
C ALA A 312 -11.34 -14.24 -26.37
N ARG A 313 -11.28 -13.09 -27.11
CA ARG A 313 -12.47 -12.30 -27.44
C ARG A 313 -13.46 -13.07 -28.29
N GLU A 314 -12.99 -13.73 -29.34
CA GLU A 314 -13.83 -14.56 -30.21
C GLU A 314 -14.50 -15.70 -29.43
N SER A 315 -13.75 -16.38 -28.55
CA SER A 315 -14.24 -17.46 -27.71
C SER A 315 -15.38 -16.99 -26.78
N ILE A 316 -15.19 -15.88 -26.04
CA ILE A 316 -16.22 -15.37 -25.13
C ILE A 316 -17.43 -14.82 -25.89
N ARG A 317 -17.25 -14.18 -27.04
CA ARG A 317 -18.36 -13.67 -27.90
C ARG A 317 -19.20 -14.81 -28.42
N ASN A 318 -18.59 -15.92 -28.87
CA ASN A 318 -19.31 -17.11 -29.29
C ASN A 318 -20.08 -17.75 -28.11
N HIS A 319 -19.48 -17.79 -26.93
CA HIS A 319 -20.14 -18.28 -25.71
C HIS A 319 -21.36 -17.43 -25.34
N ILE A 320 -21.23 -16.08 -25.35
CA ILE A 320 -22.32 -15.15 -25.07
C ILE A 320 -23.44 -15.31 -26.11
N SER A 321 -23.11 -15.31 -27.40
CA SER A 321 -24.08 -15.46 -28.48
C SER A 321 -24.84 -16.76 -28.42
N GLY A 322 -24.14 -17.86 -28.07
CA GLY A 322 -24.78 -19.18 -27.92
C GLY A 322 -25.70 -19.30 -26.70
N LYS A 323 -25.41 -18.56 -25.62
CA LYS A 323 -26.14 -18.67 -24.35
C LYS A 323 -27.28 -17.66 -24.23
N LEU A 324 -27.05 -16.40 -24.67
CA LEU A 324 -27.96 -15.27 -24.46
C LEU A 324 -28.57 -14.74 -25.76
N GLY A 325 -27.92 -14.96 -26.90
CA GLY A 325 -28.35 -14.43 -28.19
C GLY A 325 -27.39 -13.36 -28.73
N LYS A 326 -27.50 -13.07 -30.03
CA LYS A 326 -26.63 -12.12 -30.73
C LYS A 326 -26.89 -10.67 -30.31
N GLU A 327 -28.08 -10.36 -29.85
CA GLU A 327 -28.51 -9.04 -29.35
C GLU A 327 -27.74 -8.62 -28.11
N TYR A 328 -27.15 -9.56 -27.38
CA TYR A 328 -26.27 -9.29 -26.24
C TYR A 328 -24.83 -8.94 -26.64
N LEU A 329 -24.46 -9.08 -27.93
CA LEU A 329 -23.12 -8.73 -28.38
C LEU A 329 -23.02 -7.21 -28.65
N GLY A 330 -22.03 -6.60 -28.01
CA GLY A 330 -21.65 -5.20 -28.26
C GLY A 330 -20.50 -5.06 -29.26
N LEU A 331 -20.00 -3.83 -29.41
CA LEU A 331 -18.80 -3.56 -30.22
C LEU A 331 -17.57 -4.27 -29.68
N GLY A 332 -17.56 -4.58 -28.37
CA GLY A 332 -16.42 -5.16 -27.67
C GLY A 332 -15.38 -4.10 -27.28
N ILE A 333 -14.74 -4.31 -26.13
CA ILE A 333 -13.66 -3.46 -25.63
C ILE A 333 -12.40 -4.31 -25.53
N GLY A 334 -11.26 -3.76 -25.91
CA GLY A 334 -9.94 -4.44 -25.86
C GLY A 334 -9.23 -4.56 -27.22
N GLU A 335 -9.77 -3.94 -28.29
CA GLU A 335 -9.12 -3.92 -29.62
C GLU A 335 -8.15 -2.77 -29.83
N SER A 336 -8.37 -1.63 -29.20
CA SER A 336 -7.59 -0.42 -29.43
C SER A 336 -7.13 0.24 -28.16
N GLY A 337 -5.97 -0.18 -27.64
CA GLY A 337 -5.10 0.80 -27.01
C GLY A 337 -4.36 1.53 -28.14
N LYS A 338 -4.17 2.85 -28.06
CA LYS A 338 -3.18 3.53 -28.91
C LYS A 338 -1.92 2.68 -28.87
N LYS A 339 -1.42 2.26 -30.05
CA LYS A 339 -0.09 1.68 -30.16
C LYS A 339 0.89 2.68 -29.55
N LYS A 340 1.24 2.51 -28.30
CA LYS A 340 2.52 3.00 -27.80
C LYS A 340 3.54 2.08 -28.44
N ASN A 341 4.52 2.62 -29.11
CA ASN A 341 5.50 1.88 -29.91
C ASN A 341 6.48 1.03 -29.06
N ASN A 342 6.08 0.58 -27.86
CA ASN A 342 6.98 0.07 -26.86
C ASN A 342 6.63 -1.33 -26.38
N VAL A 343 7.62 -2.07 -25.95
CA VAL A 343 7.66 -3.48 -25.54
C VAL A 343 6.66 -3.86 -24.45
N GLN A 344 6.12 -2.90 -23.67
CA GLN A 344 4.96 -3.09 -22.78
C GLN A 344 3.67 -3.48 -23.51
N ASP A 345 3.68 -3.47 -24.82
CA ASP A 345 2.59 -3.95 -25.67
C ASP A 345 2.30 -5.46 -25.51
N ALA A 346 3.14 -6.18 -24.75
CA ALA A 346 2.95 -7.60 -24.44
C ALA A 346 1.92 -7.89 -23.34
N HIS A 347 1.58 -6.91 -22.48
CA HIS A 347 0.66 -7.16 -21.38
C HIS A 347 -0.80 -7.15 -21.83
N GLU A 348 -1.54 -8.16 -21.38
CA GLU A 348 -2.99 -8.26 -21.53
C GLU A 348 -3.71 -7.84 -20.25
N ALA A 349 -5.01 -7.53 -20.37
CA ALA A 349 -5.91 -7.39 -19.24
C ALA A 349 -6.01 -8.68 -18.42
N ILE A 350 -6.45 -8.55 -17.17
CA ILE A 350 -6.77 -9.70 -16.33
C ILE A 350 -8.07 -10.31 -16.81
N ARG A 351 -8.00 -11.52 -17.34
CA ARG A 351 -9.11 -12.28 -17.90
C ARG A 351 -8.96 -13.77 -17.63
N PRO A 352 -10.04 -14.58 -17.78
CA PRO A 352 -9.92 -16.04 -17.79
C PRO A 352 -8.99 -16.52 -18.91
N SER A 353 -8.15 -17.51 -18.61
CA SER A 353 -7.37 -18.23 -19.64
C SER A 353 -8.27 -19.01 -20.58
N GLU A 354 -9.35 -19.61 -20.04
CA GLU A 354 -10.38 -20.32 -20.78
C GLU A 354 -11.73 -19.60 -20.69
N PRO A 355 -12.06 -18.71 -21.63
CA PRO A 355 -13.22 -17.83 -21.53
C PRO A 355 -14.58 -18.51 -21.46
N THR A 356 -14.69 -19.77 -21.91
CA THR A 356 -15.93 -20.55 -21.85
C THR A 356 -16.24 -21.15 -20.48
N ILE A 357 -15.25 -21.14 -19.57
CA ILE A 357 -15.39 -21.64 -18.21
C ILE A 357 -15.84 -20.49 -17.29
N GLU A 358 -17.08 -20.55 -16.80
CA GLU A 358 -17.68 -19.48 -15.98
C GLU A 358 -17.25 -19.51 -14.51
N SER A 359 -16.71 -20.62 -14.02
CA SER A 359 -16.29 -20.81 -12.63
C SER A 359 -15.09 -21.74 -12.55
N ALA A 360 -14.01 -21.28 -11.96
CA ALA A 360 -12.80 -22.07 -11.71
C ALA A 360 -12.18 -21.67 -10.35
N GLY A 361 -11.26 -22.51 -9.87
CA GLY A 361 -10.57 -22.32 -8.60
C GLY A 361 -10.80 -23.48 -7.63
N LYS A 362 -9.85 -23.65 -6.71
CA LYS A 362 -9.82 -24.78 -5.75
C LYS A 362 -10.72 -24.57 -4.53
N ASP A 363 -10.96 -23.32 -4.14
CA ASP A 363 -11.76 -22.95 -2.97
C ASP A 363 -12.82 -21.88 -3.29
N VAL A 364 -13.59 -21.50 -2.27
CA VAL A 364 -14.69 -20.54 -2.42
C VAL A 364 -14.19 -19.16 -2.81
N ASP A 365 -13.06 -18.71 -2.25
CA ASP A 365 -12.50 -17.39 -2.54
C ASP A 365 -11.98 -17.31 -3.97
N GLU A 366 -11.25 -18.33 -4.43
CA GLU A 366 -10.81 -18.40 -5.83
C GLU A 366 -11.99 -18.40 -6.79
N LYS A 367 -13.04 -19.20 -6.52
CA LYS A 367 -14.24 -19.23 -7.35
C LYS A 367 -14.95 -17.88 -7.40
N LYS A 368 -15.06 -17.16 -6.28
CA LYS A 368 -15.66 -15.83 -6.22
C LYS A 368 -14.88 -14.81 -7.04
N LEU A 369 -13.57 -14.76 -6.88
CA LEU A 369 -12.74 -13.82 -7.63
C LEU A 369 -12.70 -14.18 -9.12
N TYR A 370 -12.58 -15.46 -9.45
CA TYR A 370 -12.64 -15.92 -10.84
C TYR A 370 -13.96 -15.51 -11.50
N ARG A 371 -15.10 -15.73 -10.82
CA ARG A 371 -16.41 -15.34 -11.35
C ARG A 371 -16.50 -13.82 -11.59
N LEU A 372 -15.94 -13.01 -10.69
CA LEU A 372 -15.88 -11.56 -10.85
C LEU A 372 -15.05 -11.18 -12.08
N ILE A 373 -13.88 -11.81 -12.28
CA ILE A 373 -12.99 -11.58 -13.44
C ILE A 373 -13.67 -12.04 -14.72
N TRP A 374 -14.27 -13.22 -14.73
CA TRP A 374 -15.01 -13.76 -15.86
C TRP A 374 -16.18 -12.84 -16.27
N SER A 375 -17.01 -12.47 -15.30
CA SER A 375 -18.16 -11.59 -15.53
C SER A 375 -17.74 -10.24 -16.12
N ARG A 376 -16.63 -9.68 -15.65
CA ARG A 376 -16.09 -8.42 -16.17
C ARG A 376 -15.60 -8.54 -17.60
N PHE A 377 -14.89 -9.61 -17.92
CA PHE A 377 -14.42 -9.89 -19.26
C PHE A 377 -15.59 -10.14 -20.22
N ALA A 378 -16.54 -10.96 -19.85
CA ALA A 378 -17.74 -11.21 -20.63
C ALA A 378 -18.54 -9.91 -20.87
N ALA A 379 -18.82 -9.16 -19.81
CA ALA A 379 -19.51 -7.87 -19.89
C ALA A 379 -18.84 -6.89 -20.88
N SER A 380 -17.50 -6.86 -20.93
CA SER A 380 -16.75 -5.99 -21.82
C SER A 380 -16.98 -6.26 -23.32
N GLN A 381 -17.54 -7.41 -23.66
CA GLN A 381 -17.85 -7.83 -25.04
C GLN A 381 -19.35 -7.73 -25.37
N MET A 382 -20.17 -7.33 -24.37
CA MET A 382 -21.61 -7.28 -24.49
C MET A 382 -22.13 -5.90 -24.89
N SER A 383 -23.42 -5.86 -25.27
CA SER A 383 -24.15 -4.64 -25.61
C SER A 383 -24.38 -3.75 -24.41
N ASP A 384 -24.64 -2.48 -24.67
CA ASP A 384 -25.01 -1.51 -23.65
C ASP A 384 -26.29 -1.97 -22.92
N SER A 385 -26.37 -1.69 -21.61
CA SER A 385 -27.64 -1.71 -20.90
C SER A 385 -28.43 -0.44 -21.25
N VAL A 386 -29.72 -0.62 -21.58
CA VAL A 386 -30.58 0.45 -22.06
C VAL A 386 -31.71 0.68 -21.07
N ARG A 387 -31.93 1.95 -20.75
CA ARG A 387 -33.02 2.40 -19.88
C ARG A 387 -33.77 3.52 -20.55
N GLU A 388 -35.09 3.41 -20.50
CA GLU A 388 -35.96 4.56 -20.77
C GLU A 388 -35.97 5.47 -19.54
N ARG A 389 -36.10 6.76 -19.79
CA ARG A 389 -36.15 7.81 -18.77
C ARG A 389 -37.25 8.80 -19.12
N ARG A 390 -37.98 9.23 -18.08
CA ARG A 390 -38.85 10.39 -18.14
C ARG A 390 -38.36 11.43 -17.13
N SER A 391 -37.95 12.61 -17.60
CA SER A 391 -37.65 13.73 -16.73
C SER A 391 -38.94 14.54 -16.57
N LEU A 392 -39.41 14.66 -15.35
CA LEU A 392 -40.71 15.17 -14.99
C LEU A 392 -40.59 16.54 -14.33
N LYS A 393 -41.43 17.49 -14.73
CA LYS A 393 -41.55 18.80 -14.11
C LYS A 393 -43.03 19.07 -13.80
N PHE A 394 -43.28 19.42 -12.55
CA PHE A 394 -44.63 19.67 -12.04
C PHE A 394 -44.74 21.08 -11.51
N SER A 395 -45.98 21.63 -11.58
CA SER A 395 -46.42 22.74 -10.78
C SER A 395 -47.34 22.25 -9.64
N CYS A 396 -47.47 23.06 -8.61
CA CYS A 396 -48.35 22.82 -7.48
C CYS A 396 -49.00 24.13 -7.06
N ASP A 397 -50.32 24.12 -6.76
CA ASP A 397 -51.04 25.30 -6.35
C ASP A 397 -50.42 25.93 -5.09
N GLY A 398 -50.20 27.23 -5.09
CA GLY A 398 -49.56 27.96 -4.00
C GLY A 398 -48.03 27.85 -3.95
N VAL A 399 -47.40 27.09 -4.84
CA VAL A 399 -45.94 26.91 -4.94
C VAL A 399 -45.41 27.60 -6.19
N LYS A 400 -44.45 28.55 -5.99
CA LYS A 400 -43.90 29.35 -7.10
C LYS A 400 -42.78 28.69 -7.86
N VAL A 401 -42.18 27.62 -7.30
CA VAL A 401 -41.02 26.93 -7.83
C VAL A 401 -41.40 25.55 -8.35
N PRO A 402 -40.71 25.03 -9.37
CA PRO A 402 -41.04 23.73 -9.94
C PRO A 402 -40.67 22.58 -9.00
N ILE A 403 -41.41 21.47 -9.09
CA ILE A 403 -41.13 20.22 -8.49
C ILE A 403 -40.65 19.28 -9.59
N THR A 404 -39.51 18.62 -9.41
CA THR A 404 -38.92 17.80 -10.46
C THR A 404 -38.68 16.37 -9.97
N GLY A 405 -38.87 15.42 -10.88
CA GLY A 405 -38.62 14.00 -10.63
C GLY A 405 -38.08 13.28 -11.85
N THR A 406 -37.71 12.02 -11.66
CA THR A 406 -37.27 11.16 -12.75
C THR A 406 -37.83 9.76 -12.58
N ALA A 407 -38.53 9.28 -13.58
CA ALA A 407 -38.86 7.87 -13.72
C ALA A 407 -37.87 7.22 -14.69
N SER A 408 -37.41 6.01 -14.37
CA SER A 408 -36.50 5.27 -15.25
C SER A 408 -36.71 3.77 -15.07
N TRP A 409 -36.75 3.04 -16.17
CA TRP A 409 -36.89 1.57 -16.19
C TRP A 409 -35.99 0.98 -17.26
N ARG A 410 -35.51 -0.26 -17.00
CA ARG A 410 -34.60 -0.96 -17.89
C ARG A 410 -35.37 -1.70 -18.98
N THR A 411 -35.05 -1.42 -20.24
CA THR A 411 -35.63 -2.07 -21.42
C THR A 411 -34.74 -3.15 -22.01
N HIS A 412 -33.42 -3.04 -21.81
CA HIS A 412 -32.45 -4.07 -22.19
C HIS A 412 -31.34 -4.13 -21.13
N ASP A 413 -31.07 -5.31 -20.61
CA ASP A 413 -30.07 -5.47 -19.56
C ASP A 413 -28.63 -5.54 -20.09
N GLY A 414 -28.42 -5.96 -21.34
CA GLY A 414 -27.10 -5.97 -21.97
C GLY A 414 -26.03 -6.61 -21.07
N TRP A 415 -24.92 -5.90 -20.87
CA TRP A 415 -23.83 -6.38 -20.03
C TRP A 415 -24.19 -6.58 -18.54
N GLU A 416 -25.24 -5.91 -18.06
CA GLU A 416 -25.70 -6.05 -16.66
C GLU A 416 -26.22 -7.47 -16.37
N ASN A 417 -26.59 -8.24 -17.41
CA ASN A 417 -27.01 -9.62 -17.28
C ASN A 417 -25.94 -10.51 -16.62
N VAL A 418 -24.67 -10.34 -17.00
CA VAL A 418 -23.57 -11.14 -16.47
C VAL A 418 -22.77 -10.44 -15.37
N PHE A 419 -22.85 -9.11 -15.26
CA PHE A 419 -22.14 -8.32 -14.27
C PHE A 419 -23.09 -7.49 -13.42
N SER A 420 -23.81 -8.13 -12.51
CA SER A 420 -24.81 -7.50 -11.62
C SER A 420 -24.26 -7.03 -10.27
N TRP A 421 -23.01 -7.28 -9.97
CA TRP A 421 -22.36 -7.08 -8.64
C TRP A 421 -22.47 -5.65 -8.06
N SER A 422 -22.54 -4.63 -8.90
CA SER A 422 -22.59 -3.23 -8.49
C SER A 422 -23.88 -2.52 -8.92
N ILE A 423 -24.89 -3.29 -9.27
CA ILE A 423 -26.15 -2.77 -9.77
C ILE A 423 -27.18 -2.93 -8.67
N GLY A 424 -27.71 -1.82 -8.16
CA GLY A 424 -28.83 -1.84 -7.24
C GLY A 424 -30.12 -2.35 -7.90
N GLU A 425 -31.21 -2.38 -7.17
CA GLU A 425 -32.52 -2.68 -7.74
C GLU A 425 -32.83 -1.75 -8.93
N VAL A 426 -33.22 -2.37 -10.02
CA VAL A 426 -33.55 -1.66 -11.25
C VAL A 426 -34.98 -2.02 -11.64
N GLN A 427 -35.86 -1.02 -11.72
CA GLN A 427 -37.18 -1.22 -12.26
C GLN A 427 -37.08 -1.70 -13.71
N SER A 428 -37.82 -2.75 -14.03
CA SER A 428 -37.87 -3.34 -15.38
C SER A 428 -39.15 -2.99 -16.14
N LYS A 429 -40.08 -2.31 -15.48
CA LYS A 429 -41.34 -1.87 -16.06
C LYS A 429 -41.54 -0.37 -15.84
N PRO A 430 -42.20 0.33 -16.73
CA PRO A 430 -42.63 1.73 -16.47
C PRO A 430 -43.55 1.77 -15.24
N PRO A 431 -43.59 2.91 -14.53
CA PRO A 431 -44.62 3.16 -13.53
C PRO A 431 -46.01 3.09 -14.19
N GLU A 432 -47.01 2.64 -13.43
CA GLU A 432 -48.41 2.52 -13.91
C GLU A 432 -49.10 3.88 -13.88
N VAL A 433 -48.48 4.89 -14.53
CA VAL A 433 -49.01 6.27 -14.60
C VAL A 433 -48.83 6.83 -15.98
N GLY A 434 -49.70 7.77 -16.33
CA GLY A 434 -49.55 8.53 -17.57
C GLY A 434 -48.49 9.62 -17.45
N PHE A 435 -47.88 9.95 -18.58
CA PHE A 435 -46.88 11.02 -18.69
C PHE A 435 -47.36 12.13 -19.64
N THR A 436 -48.67 12.37 -19.66
CA THR A 436 -49.25 13.41 -20.53
C THR A 436 -49.25 14.76 -19.81
N ASN A 437 -48.77 15.81 -20.49
CA ASN A 437 -48.85 17.18 -19.95
C ASN A 437 -50.30 17.55 -19.61
N GLY A 438 -50.51 18.16 -18.46
CA GLY A 438 -51.84 18.50 -17.92
C GLY A 438 -52.43 17.40 -17.01
N GLU A 439 -51.76 16.25 -16.86
CA GLU A 439 -52.19 15.18 -15.96
C GLU A 439 -51.96 15.56 -14.51
N SER A 440 -52.92 15.22 -13.65
CA SER A 440 -52.87 15.51 -12.23
C SER A 440 -52.44 14.27 -11.45
N TRP A 441 -51.37 14.39 -10.65
CA TRP A 441 -50.85 13.32 -9.82
C TRP A 441 -51.18 13.60 -8.36
N ILE A 442 -51.68 12.61 -7.65
CA ILE A 442 -51.91 12.66 -6.20
C ILE A 442 -50.61 12.40 -5.45
N ILE A 443 -50.41 13.10 -4.36
CA ILE A 443 -49.25 12.91 -3.46
C ILE A 443 -49.51 11.67 -2.61
N ASP A 444 -48.57 10.70 -2.61
CA ASP A 444 -48.70 9.40 -1.92
C ASP A 444 -48.71 9.59 -0.41
N SER A 445 -47.85 10.48 0.11
CA SER A 445 -47.74 10.85 1.52
C SER A 445 -47.33 12.33 1.62
N LYS A 446 -47.46 12.92 2.82
CA LYS A 446 -47.12 14.33 3.03
C LYS A 446 -45.69 14.63 2.53
N ALA A 447 -45.56 15.77 1.86
CA ALA A 447 -44.24 16.31 1.56
C ALA A 447 -43.51 16.65 2.86
N GLU A 448 -42.24 16.34 2.90
CA GLU A 448 -41.39 16.51 4.08
C GLU A 448 -40.21 17.42 3.78
N MET A 449 -39.94 18.33 4.71
CA MET A 449 -38.72 19.12 4.74
C MET A 449 -37.67 18.35 5.53
N THR A 450 -36.48 18.22 4.98
CA THR A 450 -35.30 17.73 5.69
C THR A 450 -34.33 18.87 5.93
N VAL A 451 -33.78 18.91 7.15
CA VAL A 451 -32.65 19.79 7.51
C VAL A 451 -31.40 18.94 7.50
N ASP A 452 -30.46 19.28 6.67
CA ASP A 452 -29.21 18.55 6.51
C ASP A 452 -28.02 19.50 6.56
N TYR A 453 -26.83 18.93 6.76
CA TYR A 453 -25.57 19.65 6.76
C TYR A 453 -24.62 19.07 5.71
N THR A 454 -23.75 19.91 5.15
CA THR A 454 -22.66 19.39 4.34
C THR A 454 -21.80 18.46 5.18
N LYS A 455 -21.37 17.37 4.54
CA LYS A 455 -20.53 16.36 5.21
C LYS A 455 -19.06 16.57 4.81
N PRO A 456 -18.11 16.36 5.73
CA PRO A 456 -16.71 16.43 5.38
C PRO A 456 -16.36 15.46 4.26
N PRO A 457 -15.30 15.69 3.48
CA PRO A 457 -14.84 14.79 2.44
C PRO A 457 -14.70 13.36 2.99
N ARG A 458 -15.00 12.35 2.18
CA ARG A 458 -14.86 10.96 2.61
C ARG A 458 -13.38 10.60 2.77
N ARG A 459 -13.04 9.91 3.86
CA ARG A 459 -11.72 9.32 4.03
C ARG A 459 -11.41 8.34 2.92
N PHE A 460 -10.13 8.15 2.65
CA PHE A 460 -9.71 7.10 1.74
C PHE A 460 -10.02 5.71 2.30
N THR A 461 -10.42 4.82 1.41
CA THR A 461 -10.44 3.37 1.62
C THR A 461 -9.23 2.75 0.92
N GLU A 462 -8.93 1.47 1.14
CA GLU A 462 -7.89 0.77 0.36
C GLU A 462 -8.14 0.88 -1.16
N SER A 463 -9.39 0.88 -1.57
CA SER A 463 -9.79 1.03 -2.97
C SER A 463 -9.53 2.44 -3.51
N SER A 464 -9.98 3.48 -2.79
CA SER A 464 -9.88 4.85 -3.29
C SER A 464 -8.45 5.41 -3.20
N ILE A 465 -7.62 4.93 -2.27
CA ILE A 465 -6.19 5.33 -2.24
C ILE A 465 -5.43 4.79 -3.46
N ILE A 466 -5.76 3.58 -3.95
CA ILE A 466 -5.17 3.07 -5.20
C ILE A 466 -5.61 3.92 -6.40
N GLN A 467 -6.87 4.37 -6.42
CA GLN A 467 -7.32 5.30 -7.48
C GLN A 467 -6.53 6.60 -7.46
N GLU A 468 -6.32 7.15 -6.26
CA GLU A 468 -5.56 8.38 -6.09
C GLU A 468 -4.09 8.21 -6.50
N MET A 469 -3.45 7.11 -6.08
CA MET A 469 -2.10 6.77 -6.51
C MET A 469 -1.99 6.68 -8.04
N LYS A 470 -2.96 6.03 -8.68
CA LYS A 470 -3.00 5.91 -10.15
C LYS A 470 -3.26 7.25 -10.83
N ARG A 471 -4.19 8.05 -10.31
CA ARG A 471 -4.51 9.40 -10.83
C ARG A 471 -3.30 10.33 -10.78
N SER A 472 -2.52 10.21 -9.71
CA SER A 472 -1.31 10.98 -9.47
C SER A 472 -0.04 10.32 -10.05
N GLU A 473 -0.19 9.24 -10.83
CA GLU A 473 0.87 8.50 -11.52
C GLU A 473 1.98 7.97 -10.58
N ILE A 474 1.67 7.79 -9.28
CA ILE A 474 2.61 7.24 -8.31
C ILE A 474 2.39 5.75 -8.07
N GLY A 475 3.48 5.00 -8.04
CA GLY A 475 3.44 3.54 -7.96
C GLY A 475 3.08 2.86 -9.28
N ARG A 476 3.06 1.56 -9.24
CA ARG A 476 2.77 0.69 -10.41
C ARG A 476 2.00 -0.54 -9.93
N PRO A 477 1.40 -1.34 -10.80
CA PRO A 477 0.67 -2.55 -10.43
C PRO A 477 1.37 -3.47 -9.43
N SER A 478 2.69 -3.54 -9.49
CA SER A 478 3.52 -4.34 -8.57
C SER A 478 3.63 -3.73 -7.15
N THR A 479 3.38 -2.44 -6.96
CA THR A 479 3.66 -1.73 -5.71
C THR A 479 2.42 -1.28 -4.93
N TYR A 480 1.24 -1.14 -5.55
CA TYR A 480 0.04 -0.62 -4.88
C TYR A 480 -0.25 -1.31 -3.54
N VAL A 481 -0.35 -2.64 -3.55
CA VAL A 481 -0.68 -3.41 -2.35
C VAL A 481 0.40 -3.30 -1.29
N SER A 482 1.68 -3.37 -1.70
CA SER A 482 2.82 -3.32 -0.78
C SER A 482 2.95 -1.96 -0.10
N MET A 483 2.64 -0.85 -0.79
CA MET A 483 2.72 0.49 -0.21
C MET A 483 1.70 0.69 0.90
N VAL A 484 0.43 0.37 0.66
CA VAL A 484 -0.63 0.48 1.68
C VAL A 484 -0.33 -0.43 2.88
N LYS A 485 0.06 -1.68 2.62
CA LYS A 485 0.45 -2.63 3.68
C LYS A 485 1.64 -2.14 4.50
N ASN A 486 2.65 -1.54 3.87
CA ASN A 486 3.81 -0.99 4.56
C ASN A 486 3.44 0.17 5.48
N LEU A 487 2.53 1.06 5.05
CA LEU A 487 2.04 2.15 5.90
C LEU A 487 1.34 1.63 7.15
N GLU A 488 0.50 0.61 7.02
CA GLU A 488 -0.19 -0.04 8.13
C GLU A 488 0.80 -0.76 9.08
N GLN A 489 1.73 -1.57 8.55
CA GLN A 489 2.74 -2.29 9.34
C GLN A 489 3.69 -1.35 10.11
N LYS A 490 3.97 -0.18 9.56
CA LYS A 490 4.80 0.84 10.21
C LYS A 490 4.01 1.69 11.19
N LYS A 491 2.71 1.49 11.28
CA LYS A 491 1.79 2.26 12.11
C LYS A 491 1.80 3.75 11.75
N TYR A 492 1.79 4.06 10.46
CA TYR A 492 1.57 5.41 9.95
C TYR A 492 0.11 5.67 9.64
N ILE A 493 -0.62 4.59 9.33
CA ILE A 493 -2.06 4.58 9.18
C ILE A 493 -2.65 3.41 9.97
N GLU A 494 -3.94 3.53 10.26
CA GLU A 494 -4.78 2.47 10.82
C GLU A 494 -6.13 2.43 10.11
N LYS A 495 -6.91 1.38 10.35
CA LYS A 495 -8.23 1.20 9.75
C LYS A 495 -9.33 1.47 10.77
N GLU A 496 -10.25 2.37 10.41
CA GLU A 496 -11.53 2.54 11.09
C GLU A 496 -12.64 2.04 10.16
N GLY A 497 -13.10 0.83 10.38
CA GLY A 497 -13.99 0.13 9.44
C GLY A 497 -13.30 -0.09 8.09
N SER A 498 -13.83 0.53 7.02
CA SER A 498 -13.22 0.51 5.68
C SER A 498 -12.30 1.69 5.41
N SER A 499 -12.26 2.68 6.29
CA SER A 499 -11.52 3.94 6.12
C SER A 499 -10.08 3.82 6.59
N LEU A 500 -9.17 4.47 5.87
CA LEU A 500 -7.77 4.65 6.26
C LEU A 500 -7.63 5.97 7.01
N VAL A 501 -7.07 5.92 8.22
CA VAL A 501 -6.89 7.08 9.10
C VAL A 501 -5.40 7.24 9.41
N PRO A 502 -4.83 8.45 9.31
CA PRO A 502 -3.44 8.65 9.68
C PRO A 502 -3.28 8.62 11.20
N THR A 503 -2.26 7.91 11.68
CA THR A 503 -1.86 7.96 13.09
C THR A 503 -1.08 9.24 13.38
N GLN A 504 -0.83 9.52 14.66
CA GLN A 504 0.05 10.65 15.03
C GLN A 504 1.44 10.51 14.39
N ASN A 505 2.02 9.31 14.33
CA ASN A 505 3.29 9.06 13.64
C ASN A 505 3.20 9.36 12.14
N GLY A 506 2.06 9.06 11.51
CA GLY A 506 1.81 9.40 10.12
C GLY A 506 1.72 10.89 9.89
N LYS A 507 0.97 11.60 10.73
CA LYS A 507 0.87 13.08 10.70
C LYS A 507 2.26 13.71 10.89
N THR A 508 3.02 13.30 11.90
CA THR A 508 4.40 13.77 12.12
C THR A 508 5.32 13.51 10.93
N LEU A 509 5.23 12.31 10.30
CA LEU A 509 6.06 12.01 9.14
C LEU A 509 5.79 12.96 7.98
N TRP A 510 4.52 13.24 7.69
CA TRP A 510 4.12 14.07 6.56
C TRP A 510 4.28 15.56 6.84
N LEU A 511 3.81 16.04 8.00
CA LEU A 511 3.75 17.47 8.31
C LEU A 511 5.07 18.04 8.84
N ASP A 512 5.83 17.24 9.60
CA ASP A 512 7.03 17.75 10.27
C ASP A 512 8.33 17.29 9.59
N VAL A 513 8.37 16.06 9.04
CA VAL A 513 9.61 15.47 8.52
C VAL A 513 9.75 15.62 7.01
N ALA A 514 8.72 15.27 6.23
CA ALA A 514 8.76 15.35 4.77
C ALA A 514 9.09 16.77 4.25
N PRO A 515 8.60 17.86 4.86
CA PRO A 515 8.92 19.23 4.40
C PRO A 515 10.40 19.61 4.46
N HIS A 516 11.24 18.90 5.22
CA HIS A 516 12.68 19.11 5.18
C HIS A 516 13.29 18.75 3.81
N PHE A 517 12.63 17.89 3.05
CA PHE A 517 13.03 17.47 1.71
C PHE A 517 12.33 18.25 0.59
N ASN A 518 11.49 19.22 0.95
CA ASN A 518 10.91 20.18 0.00
C ASN A 518 11.84 21.37 -0.09
N GLN A 519 12.65 21.39 -1.13
CA GLN A 519 13.70 22.35 -1.36
C GLN A 519 13.47 23.10 -2.68
N PRO A 520 14.00 24.31 -2.89
CA PRO A 520 13.85 25.03 -4.16
C PRO A 520 14.36 24.24 -5.37
N VAL A 521 15.25 23.27 -5.15
CA VAL A 521 15.81 22.40 -6.21
C VAL A 521 14.96 21.17 -6.50
N GLY A 522 13.95 20.88 -5.68
CA GLY A 522 13.02 19.76 -5.89
C GLY A 522 12.32 19.31 -4.60
N GLU A 523 11.10 18.84 -4.73
CA GLU A 523 10.25 18.32 -3.65
C GLU A 523 10.21 16.78 -3.69
N LEU A 524 11.17 16.15 -3.02
CA LEU A 524 11.43 14.70 -3.11
C LEU A 524 10.20 13.82 -2.83
N PHE A 525 9.29 14.28 -1.97
CA PHE A 525 8.11 13.51 -1.57
C PHE A 525 6.80 14.09 -2.12
N SER A 526 6.84 14.98 -3.11
CA SER A 526 5.64 15.36 -3.84
C SER A 526 5.17 14.23 -4.77
N ALA A 527 3.89 14.24 -5.12
CA ALA A 527 3.34 13.30 -6.09
C ALA A 527 3.95 13.55 -7.49
N GLU A 528 4.10 14.81 -7.88
CA GLU A 528 4.66 15.23 -9.17
C GLU A 528 6.09 14.76 -9.33
N PHE A 529 6.95 14.92 -8.33
CA PHE A 529 8.32 14.44 -8.38
C PHE A 529 8.38 12.92 -8.54
N THR A 530 7.52 12.21 -7.81
CA THR A 530 7.43 10.75 -7.91
C THR A 530 6.92 10.29 -9.27
N ALA A 531 5.96 11.01 -9.85
CA ALA A 531 5.44 10.73 -11.20
C ALA A 531 6.51 10.95 -12.28
N ILE A 532 7.27 12.04 -12.21
CA ILE A 532 8.41 12.30 -13.11
C ILE A 532 9.42 11.15 -13.05
N MET A 533 9.75 10.70 -11.84
CA MET A 533 10.67 9.58 -11.68
C MET A 533 10.15 8.25 -12.21
N GLU A 534 8.85 7.97 -12.07
CA GLU A 534 8.26 6.78 -12.69
C GLU A 534 8.27 6.89 -14.23
N ALA A 535 8.03 8.10 -14.78
CA ALA A 535 8.13 8.36 -16.21
C ALA A 535 9.59 8.20 -16.73
N ASP A 536 10.58 8.61 -15.96
CA ASP A 536 11.99 8.39 -16.30
C ASP A 536 12.33 6.89 -16.34
N LEU A 537 11.81 6.10 -15.39
CA LEU A 537 11.99 4.64 -15.40
C LEU A 537 11.28 3.98 -16.58
N ASP A 538 10.09 4.45 -16.95
CA ASP A 538 9.37 3.97 -18.13
C ASP A 538 10.14 4.35 -19.42
N SER A 539 10.74 5.54 -19.48
CA SER A 539 11.58 6.01 -20.60
C SER A 539 12.84 5.14 -20.77
N ILE A 540 13.45 4.65 -19.69
CA ILE A 540 14.57 3.69 -19.76
C ILE A 540 14.08 2.35 -20.33
N GLU A 541 12.95 1.85 -19.82
CA GLU A 541 12.32 0.60 -20.24
C GLU A 541 11.98 0.61 -21.75
N ASP A 542 11.56 1.78 -22.24
CA ASP A 542 11.20 2.02 -23.63
C ASP A 542 12.42 2.24 -24.55
N GLY A 543 13.66 2.20 -24.00
CA GLY A 543 14.89 2.48 -24.73
C GLY A 543 15.04 3.94 -25.20
N LEU A 544 14.23 4.86 -24.63
CA LEU A 544 14.24 6.28 -25.01
C LEU A 544 15.24 7.11 -24.20
N SER A 545 15.70 6.60 -23.06
CA SER A 545 16.66 7.25 -22.18
C SER A 545 17.71 6.27 -21.68
N GLU A 546 18.94 6.74 -21.52
CA GLU A 546 20.01 5.93 -20.95
C GLU A 546 19.89 5.86 -19.41
N ALA A 547 19.93 4.64 -18.88
CA ALA A 547 19.82 4.36 -17.45
C ALA A 547 20.89 5.10 -16.63
N HIS A 548 22.11 5.21 -17.14
CA HIS A 548 23.21 5.89 -16.49
C HIS A 548 22.96 7.40 -16.35
N SER A 549 22.47 8.06 -17.39
CA SER A 549 22.11 9.48 -17.35
C SER A 549 21.06 9.76 -16.28
N LYS A 550 19.96 8.99 -16.31
CA LYS A 550 18.85 9.14 -15.35
C LYS A 550 19.26 8.87 -13.90
N TRP A 551 20.12 7.87 -13.69
CA TRP A 551 20.66 7.63 -12.35
C TRP A 551 21.54 8.80 -11.89
N THR A 552 22.42 9.31 -12.73
CA THR A 552 23.36 10.39 -12.37
C THR A 552 22.61 11.69 -12.05
N GLU A 553 21.63 12.06 -12.89
CA GLU A 553 20.76 13.22 -12.66
C GLU A 553 20.05 13.13 -11.30
N PHE A 554 19.44 11.96 -11.04
CA PHE A 554 18.75 11.74 -9.78
C PHE A 554 19.70 11.78 -8.57
N GLU A 555 20.84 11.10 -8.65
CA GLU A 555 21.79 11.00 -7.54
C GLU A 555 22.33 12.38 -7.16
N GLN A 556 22.70 13.20 -8.15
CA GLN A 556 23.17 14.57 -7.93
C GLN A 556 22.08 15.45 -7.31
N LEU A 557 20.84 15.37 -7.81
CA LEU A 557 19.72 16.10 -7.28
C LEU A 557 19.41 15.67 -5.83
N PHE A 558 19.35 14.37 -5.58
CA PHE A 558 19.11 13.82 -4.26
C PHE A 558 20.18 14.24 -3.24
N ARG A 559 21.46 14.26 -3.63
CA ARG A 559 22.54 14.75 -2.76
C ARG A 559 22.29 16.19 -2.32
N LYS A 560 21.93 17.07 -3.25
CA LYS A 560 21.63 18.48 -2.95
C LYS A 560 20.46 18.59 -1.98
N ILE A 561 19.34 17.94 -2.29
CA ILE A 561 18.15 17.94 -1.43
C ILE A 561 18.49 17.40 -0.03
N HIS A 562 19.21 16.29 0.05
CA HIS A 562 19.54 15.65 1.33
C HIS A 562 20.49 16.50 2.20
N LEU A 563 21.45 17.18 1.58
CA LEU A 563 22.34 18.09 2.31
C LEU A 563 21.56 19.29 2.88
N LEU A 564 20.72 19.93 2.05
CA LEU A 564 19.86 21.03 2.49
C LEU A 564 18.89 20.59 3.60
N ALA A 565 18.32 19.40 3.49
CA ALA A 565 17.48 18.83 4.54
C ALA A 565 18.23 18.62 5.86
N LEU A 566 19.50 18.20 5.80
CA LEU A 566 20.34 18.07 6.99
C LEU A 566 20.68 19.40 7.62
N GLU A 567 20.91 20.44 6.83
CA GLU A 567 21.12 21.81 7.30
C GLU A 567 19.87 22.35 7.98
N LYS A 568 18.73 22.31 7.29
CA LYS A 568 17.43 22.75 7.83
C LYS A 568 17.03 21.99 9.12
N ARG A 569 17.44 20.71 9.27
CA ARG A 569 17.21 19.95 10.50
C ARG A 569 18.05 20.47 11.67
N LYS A 570 19.26 20.97 11.41
CA LYS A 570 20.12 21.55 12.47
C LYS A 570 19.53 22.82 13.04
N GLU A 571 18.73 23.54 12.26
CA GLU A 571 18.01 24.74 12.69
C GLU A 571 16.94 24.46 13.74
N LYS A 572 16.36 23.25 13.73
CA LYS A 572 15.35 22.85 14.71
C LYS A 572 15.91 21.87 15.75
N PRO A 573 15.50 21.98 17.01
CA PRO A 573 15.90 21.04 18.04
C PRO A 573 15.32 19.66 17.76
N THR A 574 16.03 18.61 18.18
CA THR A 574 15.52 17.23 18.09
C THR A 574 14.45 17.01 19.15
N VAL A 575 13.50 16.09 18.88
CA VAL A 575 12.46 15.69 19.87
C VAL A 575 13.09 15.29 21.21
N LYS A 576 14.25 14.61 21.18
CA LYS A 576 14.95 14.25 22.42
C LYS A 576 15.48 15.46 23.19
N GLN A 577 15.96 16.48 22.49
CA GLN A 577 16.43 17.73 23.13
C GLN A 577 15.25 18.47 23.76
N ILE A 578 14.14 18.57 23.05
CA ILE A 578 12.91 19.18 23.58
C ILE A 578 12.39 18.40 24.79
N GLU A 579 12.23 17.07 24.69
CA GLU A 579 11.78 16.23 25.80
C GLU A 579 12.73 16.36 27.02
N TYR A 580 14.03 16.43 26.78
CA TYR A 580 15.02 16.60 27.84
C TYR A 580 14.91 17.99 28.47
N LEU A 581 14.82 19.05 27.67
CA LEU A 581 14.64 20.41 28.16
C LEU A 581 13.31 20.56 28.93
N GLN A 582 12.21 20.03 28.41
CA GLN A 582 10.91 20.04 29.10
C GLN A 582 10.98 19.40 30.49
N ARG A 583 11.70 18.26 30.61
CA ARG A 583 11.86 17.57 31.91
C ARG A 583 12.69 18.40 32.90
N ILE A 584 13.69 19.13 32.43
CA ILE A 584 14.47 20.01 33.28
C ILE A 584 13.61 21.20 33.74
N LEU A 585 12.92 21.85 32.80
CA LEU A 585 12.07 23.02 33.08
C LEU A 585 10.87 22.65 34.02
N ALA A 586 10.36 21.43 33.95
CA ALA A 586 9.27 20.98 34.83
C ALA A 586 9.66 20.93 36.32
N ASN A 587 10.95 20.86 36.62
CA ASN A 587 11.47 20.81 37.99
C ASN A 587 11.99 22.17 38.47
N MET A 588 11.88 23.22 37.64
CA MET A 588 12.27 24.61 37.97
C MET A 588 11.04 25.43 38.42
N SER A 589 11.26 26.48 39.14
CA SER A 589 10.22 27.46 39.38
C SER A 589 9.80 28.14 38.06
N LYS A 590 8.60 28.68 38.00
CA LYS A 590 8.11 29.37 36.78
C LYS A 590 8.97 30.54 36.40
N ASP A 591 9.51 31.27 37.37
CA ASP A 591 10.34 32.46 37.15
C ASP A 591 11.70 32.06 36.58
N GLU A 592 12.36 31.03 37.13
CA GLU A 592 13.63 30.49 36.63
C GLU A 592 13.46 29.91 35.22
N ALA A 593 12.40 29.18 34.96
CA ALA A 593 12.11 28.62 33.65
C ALA A 593 11.87 29.71 32.60
N SER A 594 11.16 30.80 32.96
CA SER A 594 10.91 31.95 32.08
C SER A 594 12.20 32.72 31.76
N GLU A 595 13.06 32.93 32.77
CA GLU A 595 14.35 33.57 32.60
C GLU A 595 15.29 32.79 31.65
N ILE A 596 15.43 31.48 31.87
CA ILE A 596 16.25 30.59 31.02
C ILE A 596 15.69 30.51 29.60
N MET A 597 14.38 30.48 29.45
CA MET A 597 13.69 30.44 28.16
C MET A 597 13.65 31.80 27.46
N GLN A 598 14.01 32.89 28.15
CA GLN A 598 13.90 34.27 27.67
C GLN A 598 12.49 34.60 27.17
N ASP A 599 11.46 34.12 27.89
CA ASP A 599 10.04 34.25 27.56
C ASP A 599 9.63 33.63 26.20
N ARG A 600 10.49 32.81 25.57
CA ARG A 600 10.21 32.15 24.31
C ARG A 600 9.48 30.82 24.53
N ALA A 601 8.60 30.45 23.59
CA ALA A 601 7.99 29.16 23.58
C ALA A 601 8.96 28.09 23.04
N LEU A 602 8.72 26.80 23.42
CA LEU A 602 9.61 25.69 23.03
C LEU A 602 9.65 25.45 21.52
N ASP A 603 8.58 25.76 20.79
CA ASP A 603 8.45 25.64 19.34
C ASP A 603 9.16 26.78 18.58
N GLU A 604 9.49 27.86 19.27
CA GLU A 604 10.27 28.99 18.73
C GLU A 604 11.78 28.79 18.81
N LEU A 605 12.25 27.78 19.57
CA LEU A 605 13.68 27.56 19.77
C LEU A 605 14.33 26.85 18.58
N SER A 606 15.51 27.33 18.18
CA SER A 606 16.40 26.61 17.29
C SER A 606 17.17 25.49 18.01
N GLY A 607 17.77 24.57 17.26
CA GLY A 607 18.63 23.53 17.84
C GLY A 607 19.88 24.11 18.56
N GLU A 608 20.32 25.26 18.12
CA GLU A 608 21.44 26.01 18.75
C GLU A 608 21.00 26.70 20.03
N ASP A 609 19.79 27.29 20.06
CA ASP A 609 19.21 27.87 21.27
C ASP A 609 19.06 26.82 22.37
N VAL A 610 18.47 25.65 22.03
CA VAL A 610 18.31 24.57 23.01
C VAL A 610 19.66 24.08 23.52
N LYS A 611 20.68 24.03 22.66
CA LYS A 611 22.03 23.67 23.10
C LYS A 611 22.59 24.70 24.05
N LYS A 612 22.50 26.01 23.75
CA LYS A 612 22.94 27.10 24.63
C LYS A 612 22.21 27.06 25.97
N ILE A 613 20.89 26.92 25.95
CA ILE A 613 20.07 26.80 27.16
C ILE A 613 20.52 25.60 28.01
N LEU A 614 20.72 24.43 27.38
CA LEU A 614 21.21 23.24 28.09
C LEU A 614 22.65 23.40 28.66
N ASP A 615 23.50 24.16 27.99
CA ASP A 615 24.86 24.46 28.46
C ASP A 615 24.84 25.45 29.64
N GLU A 616 23.88 26.40 29.68
CA GLU A 616 23.69 27.39 30.75
C GLU A 616 23.04 26.81 32.02
N ILE A 617 22.22 25.73 31.89
CA ILE A 617 21.58 25.06 33.02
C ILE A 617 22.63 24.37 33.91
N SER A 618 22.53 24.57 35.24
CA SER A 618 23.45 23.98 36.22
C SER A 618 23.42 22.44 36.17
N GLU A 619 24.54 21.80 36.49
CA GLU A 619 24.61 20.32 36.55
C GLU A 619 23.65 19.76 37.62
N GLU A 620 23.41 20.47 38.71
CA GLU A 620 22.47 20.10 39.76
C GLU A 620 21.03 20.05 39.23
N SER A 621 20.60 21.00 38.41
CA SER A 621 19.28 20.98 37.74
C SER A 621 19.16 19.89 36.68
N LYS A 622 20.27 19.47 36.07
CA LYS A 622 20.31 18.35 35.12
C LYS A 622 20.22 16.98 35.79
N THR A 623 20.73 16.85 37.01
CA THR A 623 20.69 15.59 37.78
C THR A 623 19.37 15.41 38.54
N ASN A 624 18.74 16.50 38.94
CA ASN A 624 17.51 16.47 39.75
C ASN A 624 16.21 16.38 38.94
N ILE A 625 16.26 15.88 37.73
CA ILE A 625 15.09 15.68 36.84
C ILE A 625 14.40 14.36 37.12
N ALA A 626 13.08 14.31 36.93
CA ALA A 626 12.31 13.08 37.06
C ALA A 626 12.83 11.98 36.06
N PRO A 627 12.82 10.69 36.41
CA PRO A 627 13.24 9.65 35.51
C PRO A 627 12.34 9.61 34.26
N SER A 628 12.90 9.19 33.13
CA SER A 628 12.12 9.02 31.90
C SER A 628 11.21 7.80 32.02
N GLU A 629 10.06 7.81 31.31
CA GLU A 629 9.18 6.64 31.20
C GLU A 629 9.94 5.37 30.81
N LYS A 630 11.00 5.49 30.00
CA LYS A 630 11.83 4.34 29.63
C LYS A 630 12.68 3.82 30.76
N GLN A 631 13.20 4.70 31.61
CA GLN A 631 13.94 4.29 32.80
C GLN A 631 13.00 3.58 33.77
N ILE A 632 11.83 4.16 34.03
CA ILE A 632 10.80 3.56 34.89
C ILE A 632 10.38 2.18 34.32
N ALA A 633 10.02 2.10 33.05
CA ALA A 633 9.62 0.86 32.42
C ALA A 633 10.74 -0.20 32.42
N LEU A 634 12.01 0.23 32.33
CA LEU A 634 13.14 -0.69 32.42
C LEU A 634 13.35 -1.20 33.83
N ILE A 635 13.24 -0.33 34.84
CA ILE A 635 13.34 -0.70 36.26
C ILE A 635 12.27 -1.76 36.57
N ILE A 636 10.99 -1.45 36.33
CA ILE A 636 9.87 -2.38 36.57
C ILE A 636 10.11 -3.72 35.86
N ARG A 637 10.42 -3.71 34.61
CA ARG A 637 10.62 -4.93 33.80
C ARG A 637 11.78 -5.79 34.30
N VAL A 638 12.88 -5.18 34.75
CA VAL A 638 14.04 -5.93 35.22
C VAL A 638 13.80 -6.46 36.63
N THR A 639 13.13 -5.68 37.47
CA THR A 639 12.71 -6.07 38.84
C THR A 639 11.76 -7.28 38.79
N ASP A 640 10.69 -7.22 37.96
CA ASP A 640 9.78 -8.34 37.74
C ASP A 640 10.50 -9.60 37.27
N ARG A 641 11.45 -9.45 36.34
CA ARG A 641 12.23 -10.56 35.78
C ARG A 641 13.15 -11.20 36.81
N LEU A 642 13.64 -10.43 37.78
CA LEU A 642 14.46 -10.92 38.87
C LEU A 642 13.63 -11.50 40.02
N GLY A 643 12.31 -11.32 39.99
CA GLY A 643 11.43 -11.72 41.07
C GLY A 643 11.65 -10.95 42.35
N LEU A 644 12.06 -9.68 42.26
CA LEU A 644 12.32 -8.80 43.40
C LEU A 644 11.11 -7.88 43.63
N GLU A 645 10.84 -7.57 44.89
CA GLU A 645 9.82 -6.57 45.25
C GLU A 645 10.44 -5.17 45.09
N LEU A 646 9.81 -4.35 44.22
CA LEU A 646 10.29 -3.02 43.88
C LEU A 646 10.36 -2.09 45.10
N ASP A 647 9.37 -2.18 45.96
CA ASP A 647 9.28 -1.38 47.20
C ASP A 647 10.42 -1.65 48.17
N ASP A 648 10.92 -2.89 48.23
CA ASP A 648 12.06 -3.23 49.06
C ASP A 648 13.36 -2.64 48.55
N ILE A 649 13.52 -2.64 47.20
CA ILE A 649 14.70 -2.03 46.55
C ILE A 649 14.70 -0.51 46.75
N LEU A 650 13.56 0.13 46.60
CA LEU A 650 13.43 1.58 46.80
C LEU A 650 13.74 1.95 48.27
N ARG A 651 13.25 1.16 49.22
CA ARG A 651 13.57 1.36 50.66
C ARG A 651 15.06 1.18 50.97
N GLU A 652 15.74 0.22 50.34
CA GLU A 652 17.19 0.08 50.46
C GLU A 652 17.95 1.32 49.99
N MET A 653 17.39 2.07 49.00
CA MET A 653 17.91 3.32 48.53
C MET A 653 17.46 4.56 49.33
N GLY A 654 16.65 4.36 50.37
CA GLY A 654 16.09 5.45 51.17
C GLY A 654 14.96 6.21 50.47
N LEU A 655 14.32 5.59 49.46
CA LEU A 655 13.23 6.16 48.69
C LEU A 655 11.90 5.51 49.05
N THR A 656 10.79 6.22 48.85
CA THR A 656 9.44 5.73 49.17
C THR A 656 8.65 5.33 47.92
N ASP A 657 8.91 5.96 46.79
CA ASP A 657 8.21 5.74 45.51
C ASP A 657 9.14 5.90 44.33
N LEU A 658 8.72 5.38 43.16
CA LEU A 658 9.44 5.57 41.90
C LEU A 658 9.58 7.05 41.47
N SER A 659 8.66 7.90 41.96
CA SER A 659 8.72 9.35 41.69
C SER A 659 9.86 10.05 42.45
N ASP A 660 10.37 9.43 43.51
CA ASP A 660 11.51 9.95 44.27
C ASP A 660 12.85 9.75 43.57
N LEU A 661 12.87 8.90 42.54
CA LEU A 661 14.08 8.67 41.73
C LEU A 661 14.41 9.91 40.90
N THR A 662 15.71 10.23 40.85
CA THR A 662 16.22 11.25 39.94
C THR A 662 16.68 10.63 38.62
N GLY A 663 16.29 11.30 37.50
CA GLY A 663 16.72 10.93 36.14
C GLY A 663 18.08 11.55 35.79
N GLY A 664 18.51 11.43 34.54
CA GLY A 664 19.80 11.93 34.11
C GLY A 664 20.89 10.87 34.11
N LYS A 665 22.11 11.26 33.73
CA LYS A 665 23.20 10.30 33.56
C LYS A 665 23.71 9.76 34.90
N ASP A 666 23.77 10.61 35.88
CA ASP A 666 24.27 10.31 37.23
C ASP A 666 23.14 10.33 38.27
N GLY A 667 21.87 10.24 37.85
CA GLY A 667 20.72 10.18 38.74
C GLY A 667 20.46 8.79 39.31
N SER A 668 19.75 8.74 40.45
CA SER A 668 19.47 7.49 41.19
C SER A 668 18.76 6.43 40.34
N ALA A 669 17.94 6.83 39.34
CA ALA A 669 17.34 5.88 38.40
C ALA A 669 18.37 5.18 37.50
N SER A 670 19.44 5.86 37.11
CA SER A 670 20.52 5.28 36.32
C SER A 670 21.35 4.32 37.16
N GLU A 671 21.65 4.69 38.39
CA GLU A 671 22.35 3.84 39.35
C GLU A 671 21.56 2.55 39.66
N LEU A 672 20.25 2.70 39.90
CA LEU A 672 19.35 1.55 40.11
C LEU A 672 19.32 0.62 38.89
N ILE A 673 19.21 1.19 37.68
CA ILE A 673 19.23 0.40 36.44
C ILE A 673 20.52 -0.40 36.32
N ASP A 674 21.66 0.21 36.56
CA ASP A 674 22.97 -0.46 36.48
C ASP A 674 23.09 -1.58 37.53
N LYS A 675 22.62 -1.34 38.76
CA LYS A 675 22.54 -2.37 39.83
C LYS A 675 21.67 -3.53 39.39
N LEU A 676 20.44 -3.29 38.93
CA LEU A 676 19.49 -4.30 38.48
C LEU A 676 20.00 -5.09 37.25
N LEU A 677 20.57 -4.42 36.26
CA LEU A 677 21.14 -5.07 35.10
C LEU A 677 22.35 -5.94 35.45
N THR A 678 23.13 -5.53 36.44
CA THR A 678 24.25 -6.34 36.96
C THR A 678 23.75 -7.59 37.66
N MET A 679 22.72 -7.46 38.49
CA MET A 679 22.05 -8.61 39.13
C MET A 679 21.45 -9.56 38.09
N ASP A 680 20.79 -9.04 37.06
CA ASP A 680 20.21 -9.85 35.97
C ASP A 680 21.30 -10.60 35.16
N ARG A 681 22.44 -9.97 34.90
CA ARG A 681 23.60 -10.60 34.24
C ARG A 681 24.16 -11.75 35.06
N ASN A 682 24.21 -11.57 36.37
CA ASN A 682 24.76 -12.55 37.30
C ASN A 682 23.74 -13.62 37.74
N SER A 683 22.45 -13.47 37.37
CA SER A 683 21.43 -14.47 37.66
C SER A 683 21.64 -15.75 36.81
N PRO A 684 21.13 -16.93 37.23
CA PRO A 684 21.25 -18.16 36.47
C PRO A 684 20.77 -18.00 35.00
N ALA A 685 21.45 -18.73 34.11
CA ALA A 685 21.07 -18.74 32.70
C ALA A 685 19.64 -19.24 32.50
N THR A 686 18.95 -18.68 31.52
CA THR A 686 17.58 -19.11 31.16
C THR A 686 17.61 -20.52 30.54
N GLU A 687 16.53 -21.29 30.70
CA GLU A 687 16.37 -22.59 30.06
C GLU A 687 16.63 -22.56 28.56
N ARG A 688 16.25 -21.45 27.90
CA ARG A 688 16.55 -21.26 26.46
C ARG A 688 18.03 -21.10 26.16
N GLN A 689 18.79 -20.42 27.03
CA GLN A 689 20.22 -20.27 26.88
C GLN A 689 20.92 -21.62 27.12
N VAL A 690 20.53 -22.33 28.16
CA VAL A 690 21.05 -23.67 28.47
C VAL A 690 20.79 -24.65 27.33
N SER A 691 19.52 -24.70 26.84
CA SER A 691 19.15 -25.56 25.70
C SER A 691 19.91 -25.19 24.41
N ALA A 692 20.17 -23.90 24.18
CA ALA A 692 20.92 -23.44 23.04
C ALA A 692 22.42 -23.87 23.15
N ILE A 693 23.01 -23.78 24.34
CA ILE A 693 24.38 -24.22 24.59
C ILE A 693 24.51 -25.72 24.34
N ILE A 694 23.62 -26.52 24.92
CA ILE A 694 23.60 -27.99 24.75
C ILE A 694 23.53 -28.36 23.27
N SER A 695 22.54 -27.78 22.54
CA SER A 695 22.37 -28.03 21.09
C SER A 695 23.59 -27.62 20.25
N MET A 696 24.36 -26.61 20.67
CA MET A 696 25.56 -26.19 19.96
C MET A 696 26.75 -27.09 20.28
N ILE A 697 26.87 -27.56 21.51
CA ILE A 697 27.88 -28.50 21.95
C ILE A 697 27.71 -29.85 21.24
N GLU A 698 26.50 -30.38 21.18
CA GLU A 698 26.17 -31.59 20.42
C GLU A 698 26.54 -31.44 18.92
N LYS A 699 26.23 -30.30 18.30
CA LYS A 699 26.61 -30.04 16.89
C LYS A 699 28.12 -29.95 16.67
N LEU A 700 28.88 -29.62 17.67
CA LEU A 700 30.35 -29.53 17.63
C LEU A 700 31.04 -30.84 18.03
N GLU A 701 30.26 -31.80 18.55
CA GLU A 701 30.77 -33.05 19.15
C GLU A 701 31.86 -32.75 20.21
N MET A 702 31.62 -31.73 21.05
CA MET A 702 32.54 -31.20 22.04
C MET A 702 32.10 -31.63 23.44
N PRO A 703 33.01 -32.03 24.32
CA PRO A 703 32.71 -32.29 25.74
C PRO A 703 32.17 -30.99 26.41
N ILE A 704 31.18 -31.11 27.28
CA ILE A 704 30.56 -29.97 27.93
C ILE A 704 31.55 -29.22 28.82
N GLU A 705 32.44 -29.95 29.47
CA GLU A 705 33.50 -29.42 30.34
C GLU A 705 34.43 -28.49 29.55
N GLN A 706 34.80 -28.88 28.35
CA GLN A 706 35.65 -28.07 27.48
C GLN A 706 34.95 -26.77 27.01
N ALA A 707 33.63 -26.80 26.85
CA ALA A 707 32.90 -25.62 26.52
C ALA A 707 32.80 -24.64 27.70
N LEU A 708 32.60 -25.16 28.91
CA LEU A 708 32.46 -24.40 30.15
C LEU A 708 33.79 -23.78 30.63
N GLU A 709 34.93 -24.38 30.32
CA GLU A 709 36.25 -23.80 30.58
C GLU A 709 36.41 -22.39 29.96
N ALA A 710 35.82 -22.18 28.79
CA ALA A 710 35.90 -20.90 28.09
C ALA A 710 35.26 -19.73 28.86
N VAL A 711 34.38 -20.02 29.81
CA VAL A 711 33.68 -19.06 30.69
C VAL A 711 34.00 -19.31 32.17
N ARG A 712 34.96 -20.16 32.48
CA ARG A 712 35.44 -20.50 33.84
C ARG A 712 34.32 -20.93 34.80
N THR A 713 33.38 -21.71 34.32
CA THR A 713 32.25 -22.23 35.07
C THR A 713 32.33 -23.74 35.14
N GLU A 714 32.07 -24.31 36.31
CA GLU A 714 32.25 -25.75 36.57
C GLU A 714 31.02 -26.59 36.13
N SER A 715 29.84 -25.99 36.11
CA SER A 715 28.59 -26.69 35.75
C SER A 715 27.67 -25.79 34.89
N ILE A 716 26.93 -26.42 33.98
CA ILE A 716 25.95 -25.75 33.18
C ILE A 716 24.74 -25.22 34.02
N ASP A 717 24.49 -25.86 35.17
CA ASP A 717 23.41 -25.48 36.06
C ASP A 717 23.72 -24.21 36.88
N THR A 718 25.01 -23.86 36.98
CA THR A 718 25.50 -22.69 37.73
C THR A 718 25.93 -21.54 36.80
N ILE A 719 25.83 -21.73 35.48
CA ILE A 719 26.23 -20.70 34.53
C ILE A 719 25.33 -19.46 34.60
N THR A 720 25.96 -18.29 34.65
CA THR A 720 25.20 -17.03 34.66
C THR A 720 24.65 -16.69 33.28
N LYS A 721 23.64 -15.79 33.21
CA LYS A 721 23.11 -15.26 31.91
C LYS A 721 24.20 -14.60 31.07
N SER A 722 25.15 -13.92 31.74
CA SER A 722 26.28 -13.27 31.09
C SER A 722 27.22 -14.32 30.45
N ASP A 723 27.64 -15.29 31.22
CA ASP A 723 28.59 -16.33 30.76
C ASP A 723 27.94 -17.21 29.69
N ALA A 724 26.68 -17.56 29.86
CA ALA A 724 25.89 -18.26 28.83
C ALA A 724 25.86 -17.50 27.51
N SER A 725 25.68 -16.17 27.54
CA SER A 725 25.66 -15.33 26.33
C SER A 725 27.03 -15.27 25.65
N ILE A 726 28.12 -15.19 26.43
CA ILE A 726 29.51 -15.25 25.93
C ILE A 726 29.77 -16.61 25.30
N LEU A 727 29.39 -17.68 25.99
CA LEU A 727 29.59 -19.06 25.53
C LEU A 727 28.81 -19.32 24.23
N ILE A 728 27.55 -18.92 24.14
CA ILE A 728 26.76 -19.02 22.91
C ILE A 728 27.45 -18.27 21.76
N GLY A 729 27.98 -17.07 22.02
CA GLY A 729 28.73 -16.30 21.04
C GLY A 729 29.99 -17.03 20.53
N ASN A 730 30.75 -17.63 21.42
CA ASN A 730 31.96 -18.41 21.09
C ASN A 730 31.63 -19.68 20.31
N LEU A 731 30.63 -20.44 20.76
CA LEU A 731 30.19 -21.67 20.08
C LEU A 731 29.66 -21.37 18.67
N LYS A 732 28.92 -20.29 18.48
CA LYS A 732 28.48 -19.83 17.14
C LYS A 732 29.67 -19.52 16.22
N LYS A 733 30.71 -18.85 16.74
CA LYS A 733 31.93 -18.56 15.96
C LYS A 733 32.61 -19.84 15.54
N THR A 734 32.73 -20.81 16.44
CA THR A 734 33.37 -22.14 16.20
C THR A 734 32.57 -22.95 15.19
N ILE A 735 31.25 -23.00 15.27
CA ILE A 735 30.39 -23.66 14.30
C ILE A 735 30.59 -23.03 12.92
N ASN A 736 30.63 -21.69 12.83
CA ASN A 736 30.80 -20.97 11.58
C ASN A 736 32.21 -21.17 10.99
N SER A 737 33.26 -21.28 11.81
CA SER A 737 34.63 -21.57 11.36
C SER A 737 34.77 -23.00 10.84
N LYS A 738 34.22 -24.01 11.55
CA LYS A 738 34.18 -25.41 11.07
C LYS A 738 33.36 -25.58 9.77
N ARG A 739 32.33 -24.74 9.56
CA ARG A 739 31.59 -24.69 8.29
C ARG A 739 32.39 -24.07 7.15
N ARG A 740 33.29 -23.09 7.45
CA ARG A 740 34.19 -22.47 6.46
C ARG A 740 35.35 -23.35 6.06
N SER A 741 35.85 -24.19 6.97
CA SER A 741 36.94 -25.13 6.71
C SER A 741 36.50 -26.43 6.03
N LYS A 742 35.18 -26.72 5.98
CA LYS A 742 34.60 -27.86 5.23
C LYS A 742 34.05 -27.46 3.85
N LYS A 743 34.14 -26.19 3.47
CA LYS A 743 33.94 -25.67 2.11
C LYS A 743 35.27 -25.39 1.43
#